data_122b04c4548fc5a5ea3e2f5469176e35
#
_entry.id   122b04c4548fc5a5ea3e2f5469176e35
#
_cell.length_a   1.000
_cell.length_b   1.000
_cell.length_c   1.000
_cell.angle_alpha   90.00
_cell.angle_beta   90.00
_cell.angle_gamma   90.00
#
_symmetry.space_group_name_H-M   'P 1'
#
loop_
_entity.id
_entity.type
_entity.pdbx_description
1 polymer ?
#
loop_
_entity_poly.entity_id
_entity_poly.type
_entity_poly.pdbx_seq_one_letter_code
_entity_poly.pdbx_strand_id
1 'polypeptide(L)'
;MAKFETVMVETDLLILGGGMAACGAAVEAAHWAKQHGLKVTLVDKAAVDRSGAVAMGLSAINQYVGLKDGANTVKDYVDYVRNDLMGITREDLVANIARHVDSTVHLFEKWGLPIWKDEKGAYVHEGRWQLMINGESYKVVVAEAAKNALLQSGVGQIFERVFIVGPLMDGERCAGAVGFSVREDKFYVFKAKATLVAMGGAVHVFKPRSSGEGMGRAWYPPWNSGSSAYFTIRAGAEMTCQEVRFIPVRFKDAYGPVGAWFLLFKSRATNSEGGDYMVERRPELEKWGPYGRVKPVPANLRNYLGMLDVMDGKSPIYMRTEEAIKKIADTYKDDQKAYKKKMRDLESEAWEDFLDMTISQAILWASTNVQPEERSSEIAAAEPYFIGSHSGASGAWVSGPEDLQTDETRSDYFWGYANMSTAKGLFCAGDASGASSHKFSSGSHAEGRIAAKAAVKFVVENNTMPAVDAAKLESLKAEILRPLDTYEQHKNATTDPEVNPNYLKPRMFMFRLQKIMDEYAGGITAQFKTNGPLLSKALELLAMLRVDSQKLAAANLHELMRCWENTHRMWQAEAHVRTMLFREETRWPGYYFRADKPALDEEKWHVFANCRFDPQKDTWEMRTRPIKHIFPQPKEHELLGG
;
A
#
# COMPACT_ATOMS: atom_id res chain seq x y z
N MET A 1 -12.45 25.71 -25.22
CA MET A 1 -12.70 24.89 -24.00
C MET A 1 -13.91 24.01 -24.25
N ALA A 2 -13.76 22.70 -24.19
CA ALA A 2 -14.91 21.83 -24.06
C ALA A 2 -15.64 22.22 -22.76
N LYS A 3 -16.95 22.40 -22.84
CA LYS A 3 -17.75 22.86 -21.70
C LYS A 3 -18.01 21.67 -20.78
N PHE A 4 -17.13 21.40 -19.82
CA PHE A 4 -17.34 20.34 -18.82
C PHE A 4 -18.65 20.59 -18.05
N GLU A 5 -19.53 19.63 -18.11
CA GLU A 5 -20.71 19.57 -17.25
C GLU A 5 -20.28 19.41 -15.78
N THR A 6 -20.78 20.25 -14.90
CA THR A 6 -20.55 20.07 -13.46
C THR A 6 -21.68 19.25 -12.87
N VAL A 7 -21.35 18.08 -12.35
CA VAL A 7 -22.27 17.14 -11.71
C VAL A 7 -22.11 17.26 -10.19
N MET A 8 -23.15 17.75 -9.52
CA MET A 8 -23.20 17.86 -8.06
C MET A 8 -23.85 16.60 -7.46
N VAL A 9 -23.15 15.96 -6.52
CA VAL A 9 -23.65 14.79 -5.79
C VAL A 9 -23.60 15.07 -4.29
N GLU A 10 -24.75 14.96 -3.61
CA GLU A 10 -24.81 15.06 -2.15
C GLU A 10 -25.05 13.69 -1.52
N THR A 11 -24.23 13.35 -0.53
CA THR A 11 -24.26 12.07 0.17
C THR A 11 -23.94 12.25 1.65
N ASP A 12 -24.32 11.30 2.49
CA ASP A 12 -23.97 11.33 3.90
C ASP A 12 -22.58 10.78 4.14
N LEU A 13 -22.25 9.64 3.52
CA LEU A 13 -20.93 9.02 3.56
C LEU A 13 -20.40 8.82 2.13
N LEU A 14 -19.23 9.37 1.88
CA LEU A 14 -18.49 9.21 0.62
C LEU A 14 -17.33 8.23 0.83
N ILE A 15 -17.30 7.14 0.06
CA ILE A 15 -16.21 6.15 0.06
C ILE A 15 -15.39 6.33 -1.23
N LEU A 16 -14.09 6.58 -1.09
CA LEU A 16 -13.17 6.82 -2.19
C LEU A 16 -12.26 5.61 -2.41
N GLY A 17 -12.38 4.99 -3.57
CA GLY A 17 -11.68 3.78 -3.98
C GLY A 17 -12.62 2.58 -4.18
N GLY A 18 -12.11 1.54 -4.85
CA GLY A 18 -12.83 0.29 -5.13
C GLY A 18 -12.05 -0.96 -4.73
N GLY A 19 -10.92 -0.82 -3.99
CA GLY A 19 -10.12 -1.92 -3.47
C GLY A 19 -10.74 -2.62 -2.26
N MET A 20 -9.97 -3.49 -1.61
CA MET A 20 -10.46 -4.32 -0.49
C MET A 20 -11.01 -3.48 0.67
N ALA A 21 -10.30 -2.42 1.09
CA ALA A 21 -10.75 -1.55 2.17
C ALA A 21 -12.07 -0.83 1.81
N ALA A 22 -12.20 -0.34 0.58
CA ALA A 22 -13.42 0.30 0.10
C ALA A 22 -14.60 -0.69 -0.01
N CYS A 23 -14.35 -1.92 -0.46
CA CYS A 23 -15.38 -2.97 -0.49
C CYS A 23 -15.85 -3.32 0.93
N GLY A 24 -14.93 -3.46 1.89
CA GLY A 24 -15.27 -3.66 3.29
C GLY A 24 -16.09 -2.50 3.87
N ALA A 25 -15.67 -1.27 3.56
CA ALA A 25 -16.40 -0.07 3.95
C ALA A 25 -17.80 -0.03 3.35
N ALA A 26 -17.96 -0.40 2.08
CA ALA A 26 -19.27 -0.41 1.39
C ALA A 26 -20.25 -1.40 2.02
N VAL A 27 -19.79 -2.62 2.32
CA VAL A 27 -20.64 -3.65 2.97
C VAL A 27 -21.12 -3.19 4.34
N GLU A 28 -20.23 -2.69 5.17
CA GLU A 28 -20.54 -2.28 6.53
C GLU A 28 -21.37 -0.98 6.53
N ALA A 29 -21.03 -0.01 5.69
CA ALA A 29 -21.76 1.24 5.54
C ALA A 29 -23.21 0.99 5.09
N ALA A 30 -23.44 0.11 4.10
CA ALA A 30 -24.77 -0.22 3.63
C ALA A 30 -25.66 -0.79 4.75
N HIS A 31 -25.09 -1.63 5.63
CA HIS A 31 -25.79 -2.20 6.76
C HIS A 31 -26.25 -1.13 7.76
N TRP A 32 -25.32 -0.27 8.20
CA TRP A 32 -25.63 0.75 9.21
C TRP A 32 -26.39 1.95 8.64
N ALA A 33 -26.06 2.39 7.43
CA ALA A 33 -26.74 3.52 6.79
C ALA A 33 -28.23 3.26 6.56
N LYS A 34 -28.59 2.01 6.18
CA LYS A 34 -30.00 1.62 6.03
C LYS A 34 -30.81 1.81 7.31
N GLN A 35 -30.22 1.54 8.47
CA GLN A 35 -30.89 1.69 9.78
C GLN A 35 -31.16 3.15 10.14
N HIS A 36 -30.38 4.08 9.59
CA HIS A 36 -30.45 5.51 9.86
C HIS A 36 -30.97 6.35 8.68
N GLY A 37 -31.39 5.72 7.58
CA GLY A 37 -31.86 6.42 6.38
C GLY A 37 -30.79 7.29 5.69
N LEU A 38 -29.50 6.93 5.82
CA LEU A 38 -28.38 7.68 5.29
C LEU A 38 -28.03 7.23 3.87
N LYS A 39 -27.52 8.15 3.04
CA LYS A 39 -27.03 7.89 1.69
C LYS A 39 -25.52 7.57 1.70
N VAL A 40 -25.11 6.56 0.95
CA VAL A 40 -23.71 6.15 0.78
C VAL A 40 -23.32 6.22 -0.70
N THR A 41 -22.23 6.88 -1.00
CA THR A 41 -21.69 6.96 -2.37
C THR A 41 -20.30 6.35 -2.40
N LEU A 42 -20.06 5.41 -3.32
CA LEU A 42 -18.74 4.86 -3.61
C LEU A 42 -18.26 5.38 -4.96
N VAL A 43 -16.99 5.84 -5.01
CA VAL A 43 -16.38 6.40 -6.22
C VAL A 43 -15.04 5.72 -6.50
N ASP A 44 -14.88 5.21 -7.72
CA ASP A 44 -13.60 4.63 -8.18
C ASP A 44 -13.22 5.11 -9.59
N LYS A 45 -11.92 5.26 -9.84
CA LYS A 45 -11.40 5.64 -11.17
C LYS A 45 -11.45 4.51 -12.20
N ALA A 46 -11.61 3.28 -11.75
CA ALA A 46 -11.70 2.07 -12.57
C ALA A 46 -13.09 1.42 -12.43
N ALA A 47 -13.23 0.16 -12.79
CA ALA A 47 -14.36 -0.68 -12.40
C ALA A 47 -14.08 -1.30 -11.03
N VAL A 48 -15.05 -1.31 -10.14
CA VAL A 48 -14.90 -1.87 -8.78
C VAL A 48 -14.48 -3.34 -8.83
N ASP A 49 -14.97 -4.10 -9.81
CA ASP A 49 -14.66 -5.53 -9.99
C ASP A 49 -13.17 -5.81 -10.24
N ARG A 50 -12.42 -4.84 -10.77
CA ARG A 50 -11.01 -4.95 -11.12
C ARG A 50 -10.14 -3.90 -10.44
N SER A 51 -10.64 -3.22 -9.42
CA SER A 51 -9.92 -2.21 -8.67
C SER A 51 -9.14 -2.80 -7.50
N GLY A 52 -7.97 -2.24 -7.21
CA GLY A 52 -7.11 -2.64 -6.09
C GLY A 52 -6.17 -3.81 -6.39
N ALA A 53 -5.28 -4.10 -5.44
CA ALA A 53 -4.19 -5.07 -5.61
C ALA A 53 -4.68 -6.51 -5.78
N VAL A 54 -5.75 -6.89 -5.10
CA VAL A 54 -6.30 -8.26 -5.15
C VAL A 54 -6.84 -8.66 -6.52
N ALA A 55 -7.08 -7.67 -7.41
CA ALA A 55 -7.47 -7.95 -8.80
C ALA A 55 -6.41 -8.71 -9.62
N MET A 56 -5.19 -8.78 -9.13
CA MET A 56 -4.08 -9.54 -9.74
C MET A 56 -4.11 -11.05 -9.42
N GLY A 57 -5.04 -11.50 -8.58
CA GLY A 57 -5.08 -12.86 -8.05
C GLY A 57 -4.15 -13.06 -6.86
N LEU A 58 -4.52 -13.93 -5.95
CA LEU A 58 -3.72 -14.30 -4.76
C LEU A 58 -3.94 -15.76 -4.42
N SER A 59 -2.88 -16.49 -4.07
CA SER A 59 -2.95 -17.87 -3.58
C SER A 59 -3.35 -17.98 -2.10
N ALA A 60 -3.30 -16.86 -1.35
CA ALA A 60 -3.53 -16.88 0.08
C ALA A 60 -4.22 -15.63 0.61
N ILE A 61 -4.98 -15.78 1.67
CA ILE A 61 -5.38 -14.72 2.60
C ILE A 61 -4.27 -14.59 3.63
N ASN A 62 -3.55 -13.46 3.64
CA ASN A 62 -2.31 -13.32 4.42
C ASN A 62 -2.52 -12.84 5.86
N GLN A 63 -3.76 -12.59 6.27
CA GLN A 63 -4.10 -12.30 7.66
C GLN A 63 -5.36 -13.06 8.08
N TYR A 64 -5.16 -14.08 8.89
CA TYR A 64 -6.18 -14.82 9.65
C TYR A 64 -5.57 -15.18 10.99
N VAL A 65 -6.23 -14.83 12.08
CA VAL A 65 -5.68 -15.06 13.44
C VAL A 65 -6.09 -16.43 13.99
N GLY A 66 -7.28 -16.91 13.67
CA GLY A 66 -7.79 -18.18 14.18
C GLY A 66 -8.20 -18.09 15.64
N LEU A 67 -8.82 -16.99 16.06
CA LEU A 67 -9.19 -16.74 17.47
C LEU A 67 -10.13 -17.79 18.03
N LYS A 68 -11.05 -18.32 17.21
CA LYS A 68 -12.02 -19.34 17.64
C LYS A 68 -11.39 -20.73 17.86
N ASP A 69 -10.32 -21.00 17.11
CA ASP A 69 -9.63 -22.28 17.17
C ASP A 69 -8.60 -22.33 18.32
N GLY A 70 -8.39 -21.19 18.99
CA GLY A 70 -7.46 -21.04 20.11
C GLY A 70 -5.97 -21.18 19.72
N ALA A 71 -5.69 -21.19 18.41
CA ALA A 71 -4.32 -21.37 17.91
C ALA A 71 -3.45 -20.12 18.15
N ASN A 72 -4.06 -18.95 18.11
CA ASN A 72 -3.37 -17.67 18.28
C ASN A 72 -4.25 -16.68 19.06
N THR A 73 -3.60 -15.65 19.57
CA THR A 73 -4.24 -14.51 20.25
C THR A 73 -4.04 -13.22 19.47
N VAL A 74 -4.83 -12.19 19.79
CA VAL A 74 -4.63 -10.83 19.26
C VAL A 74 -3.22 -10.32 19.59
N LYS A 75 -2.74 -10.62 20.83
CA LYS A 75 -1.39 -10.24 21.26
C LYS A 75 -0.31 -10.86 20.37
N ASP A 76 -0.43 -12.15 20.01
CA ASP A 76 0.55 -12.79 19.13
C ASP A 76 0.69 -12.06 17.79
N TYR A 77 -0.44 -11.61 17.23
CA TYR A 77 -0.40 -10.86 15.98
C TYR A 77 0.20 -9.46 16.15
N VAL A 78 -0.11 -8.78 17.24
CA VAL A 78 0.49 -7.49 17.57
C VAL A 78 2.00 -7.61 17.75
N ASP A 79 2.47 -8.63 18.48
CA ASP A 79 3.89 -8.90 18.67
C ASP A 79 4.61 -9.18 17.36
N TYR A 80 3.99 -9.94 16.45
CA TYR A 80 4.51 -10.18 15.11
C TYR A 80 4.70 -8.87 14.32
N VAL A 81 3.68 -8.03 14.27
CA VAL A 81 3.74 -6.76 13.52
C VAL A 81 4.74 -5.79 14.15
N ARG A 82 4.75 -5.69 15.49
CA ARG A 82 5.73 -4.88 16.23
C ARG A 82 7.17 -5.28 15.89
N ASN A 83 7.44 -6.57 15.91
CA ASN A 83 8.78 -7.09 15.61
C ASN A 83 9.19 -6.82 14.15
N ASP A 84 8.30 -7.03 13.17
CA ASP A 84 8.62 -6.79 11.76
C ASP A 84 8.87 -5.30 11.45
N LEU A 85 8.17 -4.40 12.15
CA LEU A 85 8.37 -2.96 12.05
C LEU A 85 9.44 -2.41 13.01
N MET A 86 10.22 -3.27 13.66
CA MET A 86 11.29 -2.90 14.57
C MET A 86 10.83 -1.89 15.64
N GLY A 87 9.70 -2.20 16.28
CA GLY A 87 9.13 -1.44 17.40
C GLY A 87 8.18 -0.31 17.02
N ILE A 88 8.19 0.16 15.80
CA ILE A 88 7.40 1.33 15.38
C ILE A 88 6.03 0.89 14.85
N THR A 89 5.06 0.68 15.72
CA THR A 89 3.69 0.32 15.33
C THR A 89 2.63 0.83 16.32
N ARG A 90 1.44 1.15 15.80
CA ARG A 90 0.22 1.45 16.56
C ARG A 90 -0.46 0.13 16.93
N GLU A 91 -0.12 -0.39 18.11
CA GLU A 91 -0.62 -1.68 18.61
C GLU A 91 -2.15 -1.72 18.73
N ASP A 92 -2.77 -0.62 19.09
CA ASP A 92 -4.21 -0.49 19.20
C ASP A 92 -4.92 -0.65 17.85
N LEU A 93 -4.35 -0.09 16.77
CA LEU A 93 -4.90 -0.27 15.42
C LEU A 93 -4.72 -1.71 14.94
N VAL A 94 -3.53 -2.29 15.13
CA VAL A 94 -3.24 -3.68 14.77
C VAL A 94 -4.15 -4.64 15.54
N ALA A 95 -4.30 -4.44 16.85
CA ALA A 95 -5.19 -5.25 17.68
C ALA A 95 -6.66 -5.13 17.25
N ASN A 96 -7.10 -3.92 16.89
CA ASN A 96 -8.46 -3.69 16.42
C ASN A 96 -8.75 -4.45 15.11
N ILE A 97 -7.81 -4.46 14.18
CA ILE A 97 -7.93 -5.25 12.94
C ILE A 97 -7.89 -6.75 13.25
N ALA A 98 -6.92 -7.20 14.05
CA ALA A 98 -6.74 -8.62 14.38
C ALA A 98 -7.97 -9.27 15.03
N ARG A 99 -8.68 -8.55 15.91
CA ARG A 99 -9.91 -9.07 16.54
C ARG A 99 -11.12 -9.15 15.60
N HIS A 100 -11.06 -8.49 14.43
CA HIS A 100 -12.16 -8.43 13.46
C HIS A 100 -11.89 -9.19 12.15
N VAL A 101 -10.63 -9.50 11.85
CA VAL A 101 -10.24 -10.07 10.55
C VAL A 101 -10.82 -11.47 10.30
N ASP A 102 -10.90 -12.32 11.32
CA ASP A 102 -11.47 -13.67 11.18
C ASP A 102 -12.93 -13.61 10.72
N SER A 103 -13.73 -12.71 11.30
CA SER A 103 -15.10 -12.49 10.86
C SER A 103 -15.22 -12.03 9.42
N THR A 104 -14.23 -11.29 8.93
CA THR A 104 -14.13 -10.85 7.55
C THR A 104 -13.84 -12.02 6.60
N VAL A 105 -12.92 -12.91 6.98
CA VAL A 105 -12.60 -14.11 6.21
C VAL A 105 -13.80 -15.04 6.11
N HIS A 106 -14.54 -15.22 7.19
CA HIS A 106 -15.79 -15.99 7.17
C HIS A 106 -16.86 -15.37 6.25
N LEU A 107 -16.90 -14.03 6.09
CA LEU A 107 -17.76 -13.40 5.09
C LEU A 107 -17.30 -13.73 3.67
N PHE A 108 -16.01 -13.76 3.38
CA PHE A 108 -15.49 -14.15 2.06
C PHE A 108 -15.91 -15.57 1.70
N GLU A 109 -15.77 -16.50 2.63
CA GLU A 109 -16.23 -17.87 2.44
C GLU A 109 -17.74 -17.93 2.19
N LYS A 110 -18.53 -17.21 2.99
CA LYS A 110 -19.98 -17.12 2.83
C LYS A 110 -20.39 -16.56 1.45
N TRP A 111 -19.59 -15.67 0.87
CA TRP A 111 -19.83 -15.11 -0.46
C TRP A 111 -19.33 -16.01 -1.59
N GLY A 112 -18.70 -17.14 -1.27
CA GLY A 112 -18.28 -18.16 -2.23
C GLY A 112 -16.80 -18.11 -2.60
N LEU A 113 -15.95 -17.45 -1.82
CA LEU A 113 -14.50 -17.57 -2.01
C LEU A 113 -14.06 -18.99 -1.67
N PRO A 114 -13.38 -19.72 -2.58
CA PRO A 114 -12.89 -21.07 -2.33
C PRO A 114 -11.69 -21.04 -1.37
N ILE A 115 -11.94 -21.27 -0.08
CA ILE A 115 -10.89 -21.43 0.94
C ILE A 115 -10.63 -22.93 1.10
N TRP A 116 -9.35 -23.32 1.06
CA TRP A 116 -8.97 -24.73 1.15
C TRP A 116 -9.24 -25.28 2.53
N LYS A 117 -9.77 -26.52 2.55
CA LYS A 117 -10.05 -27.27 3.77
C LYS A 117 -9.43 -28.66 3.70
N ASP A 118 -8.95 -29.12 4.84
CA ASP A 118 -8.47 -30.49 5.01
C ASP A 118 -9.64 -31.49 5.06
N GLU A 119 -9.31 -32.77 5.19
CA GLU A 119 -10.30 -33.87 5.29
C GLU A 119 -11.24 -33.76 6.50
N LYS A 120 -10.86 -32.98 7.52
CA LYS A 120 -11.65 -32.72 8.73
C LYS A 120 -12.47 -31.44 8.63
N GLY A 121 -12.36 -30.70 7.52
CA GLY A 121 -13.04 -29.43 7.29
C GLY A 121 -12.37 -28.22 7.94
N ALA A 122 -11.16 -28.35 8.48
CA ALA A 122 -10.37 -27.23 8.99
C ALA A 122 -9.66 -26.49 7.83
N TYR A 123 -9.43 -25.19 7.99
CA TYR A 123 -8.73 -24.41 6.99
C TYR A 123 -7.28 -24.88 6.82
N VAL A 124 -6.81 -24.93 5.58
CA VAL A 124 -5.41 -25.21 5.24
C VAL A 124 -4.58 -23.95 5.42
N HIS A 125 -3.56 -24.04 6.26
CA HIS A 125 -2.65 -22.95 6.57
C HIS A 125 -1.31 -23.13 5.86
N GLU A 126 -0.75 -22.01 5.38
CA GLU A 126 0.67 -21.90 5.04
C GLU A 126 1.31 -20.89 5.99
N GLY A 127 2.16 -21.39 6.89
CA GLY A 127 2.67 -20.57 8.00
C GLY A 127 1.61 -20.29 9.07
N ARG A 128 1.86 -19.25 9.89
CA ARG A 128 1.04 -18.98 11.08
C ARG A 128 -0.25 -18.20 10.78
N TRP A 129 -0.21 -17.32 9.76
CA TRP A 129 -1.23 -16.29 9.54
C TRP A 129 -1.96 -16.40 8.19
N GLN A 130 -1.57 -17.35 7.35
CA GLN A 130 -2.07 -17.44 5.99
C GLN A 130 -3.03 -18.62 5.81
N LEU A 131 -4.12 -18.39 5.09
CA LEU A 131 -5.04 -19.42 4.62
C LEU A 131 -4.92 -19.57 3.11
N MET A 132 -4.86 -20.82 2.63
CA MET A 132 -4.79 -21.13 1.22
C MET A 132 -6.16 -20.98 0.55
N ILE A 133 -6.17 -20.38 -0.65
CA ILE A 133 -7.39 -20.13 -1.42
C ILE A 133 -7.13 -20.38 -2.91
N ASN A 134 -8.21 -20.53 -3.67
CA ASN A 134 -8.20 -20.34 -5.12
C ASN A 134 -8.59 -18.88 -5.41
N GLY A 135 -7.59 -18.05 -5.64
CA GLY A 135 -7.73 -16.60 -5.55
C GLY A 135 -8.07 -15.86 -6.82
N GLU A 136 -8.29 -16.54 -7.96
CA GLU A 136 -8.67 -15.91 -9.23
C GLU A 136 -9.98 -15.10 -9.12
N SER A 137 -10.96 -15.63 -8.41
CA SER A 137 -12.27 -15.01 -8.18
C SER A 137 -12.30 -14.05 -7.00
N TYR A 138 -11.24 -13.98 -6.21
CA TYR A 138 -11.24 -13.27 -4.92
C TYR A 138 -11.78 -11.84 -5.04
N LYS A 139 -11.20 -11.06 -5.95
CA LYS A 139 -11.63 -9.66 -6.12
C LYS A 139 -13.07 -9.55 -6.62
N VAL A 140 -13.49 -10.40 -7.55
CA VAL A 140 -14.85 -10.38 -8.10
C VAL A 140 -15.88 -10.69 -7.02
N VAL A 141 -15.66 -11.74 -6.25
CA VAL A 141 -16.54 -12.15 -5.11
C VAL A 141 -16.74 -11.00 -4.12
N VAL A 142 -15.64 -10.36 -3.69
CA VAL A 142 -15.70 -9.25 -2.72
C VAL A 142 -16.34 -8.01 -3.33
N ALA A 143 -16.05 -7.71 -4.59
CA ALA A 143 -16.63 -6.56 -5.29
C ALA A 143 -18.14 -6.71 -5.51
N GLU A 144 -18.59 -7.90 -5.93
CA GLU A 144 -20.02 -8.19 -6.08
C GLU A 144 -20.76 -8.06 -4.74
N ALA A 145 -20.19 -8.60 -3.66
CA ALA A 145 -20.78 -8.45 -2.34
C ALA A 145 -20.93 -6.97 -1.94
N ALA A 146 -19.91 -6.16 -2.19
CA ALA A 146 -19.95 -4.73 -1.90
C ALA A 146 -20.97 -3.96 -2.77
N LYS A 147 -21.00 -4.23 -4.08
CA LYS A 147 -21.96 -3.63 -5.02
C LYS A 147 -23.40 -4.02 -4.65
N ASN A 148 -23.63 -5.30 -4.40
CA ASN A 148 -24.94 -5.80 -4.01
C ASN A 148 -25.40 -5.20 -2.67
N ALA A 149 -24.52 -5.09 -1.67
CA ALA A 149 -24.84 -4.47 -0.40
C ALA A 149 -25.29 -3.01 -0.58
N LEU A 150 -24.60 -2.22 -1.38
CA LEU A 150 -24.97 -0.83 -1.65
C LEU A 150 -26.26 -0.71 -2.46
N LEU A 151 -26.37 -1.42 -3.58
CA LEU A 151 -27.49 -1.26 -4.52
C LEU A 151 -28.79 -1.85 -3.98
N GLN A 152 -28.73 -3.04 -3.33
CA GLN A 152 -29.91 -3.70 -2.79
C GLN A 152 -30.39 -3.08 -1.46
N SER A 153 -29.53 -2.32 -0.76
CA SER A 153 -29.94 -1.60 0.43
C SER A 153 -30.92 -0.45 0.15
N GLY A 154 -30.90 0.06 -1.10
CA GLY A 154 -31.64 1.25 -1.50
C GLY A 154 -31.04 2.57 -1.01
N VAL A 155 -29.88 2.53 -0.32
CA VAL A 155 -29.20 3.74 0.21
C VAL A 155 -27.91 4.07 -0.53
N GLY A 156 -27.41 3.15 -1.37
CA GLY A 156 -26.11 3.26 -2.02
C GLY A 156 -26.18 3.66 -3.49
N GLN A 157 -25.15 4.36 -3.95
CA GLN A 157 -24.87 4.62 -5.36
C GLN A 157 -23.37 4.46 -5.64
N ILE A 158 -23.03 4.10 -6.87
CA ILE A 158 -21.66 3.80 -7.30
C ILE A 158 -21.32 4.62 -8.53
N PHE A 159 -20.19 5.32 -8.49
CA PHE A 159 -19.60 6.03 -9.62
C PHE A 159 -18.29 5.37 -10.00
N GLU A 160 -18.28 4.69 -11.12
CA GLU A 160 -17.08 4.13 -11.72
C GLU A 160 -16.51 5.08 -12.78
N ARG A 161 -15.23 4.93 -13.10
CA ARG A 161 -14.53 5.78 -14.10
C ARG A 161 -14.50 7.25 -13.73
N VAL A 162 -14.51 7.56 -12.43
CA VAL A 162 -14.37 8.92 -11.90
C VAL A 162 -13.08 9.01 -11.09
N PHE A 163 -12.12 9.79 -11.59
CA PHE A 163 -10.87 10.05 -10.91
C PHE A 163 -11.04 11.17 -9.89
N ILE A 164 -10.81 10.87 -8.63
CA ILE A 164 -10.82 11.86 -7.55
C ILE A 164 -9.46 12.57 -7.50
N VAL A 165 -9.50 13.88 -7.62
CA VAL A 165 -8.29 14.72 -7.60
C VAL A 165 -7.94 15.15 -6.18
N GLY A 166 -8.90 15.65 -5.40
CA GLY A 166 -8.58 16.17 -4.08
C GLY A 166 -9.79 16.43 -3.18
N PRO A 167 -9.53 16.83 -1.92
CA PRO A 167 -10.57 17.10 -0.94
C PRO A 167 -11.28 18.43 -1.17
N LEU A 168 -12.55 18.47 -0.81
CA LEU A 168 -13.26 19.70 -0.47
C LEU A 168 -13.16 19.93 1.03
N MET A 169 -12.88 21.18 1.43
CA MET A 169 -12.71 21.53 2.83
C MET A 169 -13.65 22.68 3.23
N ASP A 170 -14.27 22.54 4.40
CA ASP A 170 -14.99 23.60 5.13
C ASP A 170 -14.21 23.89 6.43
N GLY A 171 -13.32 24.86 6.40
CA GLY A 171 -12.33 25.07 7.45
C GLY A 171 -11.43 23.83 7.62
N GLU A 172 -11.43 23.26 8.82
CA GLU A 172 -10.67 22.04 9.16
C GLU A 172 -11.49 20.74 8.94
N ARG A 173 -12.74 20.85 8.48
CA ARG A 173 -13.61 19.71 8.22
C ARG A 173 -13.55 19.32 6.74
N CYS A 174 -13.38 18.02 6.48
CA CYS A 174 -13.56 17.48 5.14
C CYS A 174 -15.04 17.54 4.73
N ALA A 175 -15.32 18.21 3.61
CA ALA A 175 -16.64 18.47 3.06
C ALA A 175 -16.96 17.59 1.85
N GLY A 176 -16.07 16.67 1.49
CA GLY A 176 -16.22 15.80 0.34
C GLY A 176 -15.00 15.80 -0.60
N ALA A 177 -15.23 15.64 -1.88
CA ALA A 177 -14.18 15.47 -2.89
C ALA A 177 -14.56 16.10 -4.22
N VAL A 178 -13.55 16.42 -5.04
CA VAL A 178 -13.70 16.80 -6.45
C VAL A 178 -12.94 15.85 -7.35
N GLY A 179 -13.46 15.68 -8.57
CA GLY A 179 -12.85 14.81 -9.57
C GLY A 179 -13.44 15.03 -10.96
N PHE A 180 -13.09 14.16 -11.88
CA PHE A 180 -13.60 14.19 -13.24
C PHE A 180 -13.80 12.79 -13.80
N SER A 181 -14.71 12.63 -14.75
CA SER A 181 -14.86 11.37 -15.49
C SER A 181 -13.64 11.15 -16.40
N VAL A 182 -13.10 9.92 -16.41
CA VAL A 182 -12.06 9.52 -17.36
C VAL A 182 -12.61 9.12 -18.74
N ARG A 183 -13.93 9.25 -18.95
CA ARG A 183 -14.64 8.86 -20.18
C ARG A 183 -15.47 9.97 -20.81
N GLU A 184 -15.95 10.92 -19.99
CA GLU A 184 -16.92 11.95 -20.41
C GLU A 184 -16.44 13.32 -19.94
N ASP A 185 -16.83 14.39 -20.63
CA ASP A 185 -16.50 15.77 -20.23
C ASP A 185 -17.37 16.21 -19.03
N LYS A 186 -17.20 15.52 -17.90
CA LYS A 186 -17.90 15.77 -16.64
C LYS A 186 -16.93 16.03 -15.51
N PHE A 187 -17.16 17.13 -14.78
CA PHE A 187 -16.51 17.47 -13.54
C PHE A 187 -17.46 17.14 -12.38
N TYR A 188 -16.99 16.34 -11.45
CA TYR A 188 -17.79 15.87 -10.30
C TYR A 188 -17.42 16.62 -9.04
N VAL A 189 -18.46 16.99 -8.29
CA VAL A 189 -18.39 17.58 -6.96
C VAL A 189 -19.21 16.70 -6.02
N PHE A 190 -18.54 15.97 -5.16
CA PHE A 190 -19.17 15.15 -4.14
C PHE A 190 -19.16 15.90 -2.81
N LYS A 191 -20.33 16.37 -2.35
CA LYS A 191 -20.50 16.94 -1.01
C LYS A 191 -20.87 15.83 -0.04
N ALA A 192 -20.17 15.73 1.08
CA ALA A 192 -20.37 14.66 2.04
C ALA A 192 -20.24 15.13 3.48
N LYS A 193 -21.01 14.52 4.40
CA LYS A 193 -20.89 14.76 5.84
C LYS A 193 -19.64 14.08 6.41
N ALA A 194 -19.27 12.91 5.85
CA ALA A 194 -18.03 12.21 6.12
C ALA A 194 -17.45 11.64 4.82
N THR A 195 -16.11 11.55 4.75
CA THR A 195 -15.38 10.97 3.61
C THR A 195 -14.43 9.89 4.12
N LEU A 196 -14.47 8.70 3.50
CA LEU A 196 -13.57 7.59 3.80
C LEU A 196 -12.63 7.37 2.62
N VAL A 197 -11.34 7.54 2.85
CA VAL A 197 -10.26 7.35 1.88
C VAL A 197 -9.75 5.92 1.94
N ALA A 198 -9.83 5.21 0.81
CA ALA A 198 -9.37 3.84 0.62
C ALA A 198 -8.83 3.62 -0.81
N MET A 199 -8.06 4.59 -1.33
CA MET A 199 -7.56 4.63 -2.71
C MET A 199 -6.20 3.96 -2.89
N GLY A 200 -5.75 3.14 -1.92
CA GLY A 200 -4.50 2.40 -1.98
C GLY A 200 -3.25 3.25 -1.75
N GLY A 201 -2.08 2.67 -1.97
CA GLY A 201 -0.77 3.28 -1.78
C GLY A 201 -0.19 3.94 -3.04
N ALA A 202 1.15 3.93 -3.18
CA ALA A 202 1.83 4.52 -4.33
C ALA A 202 2.94 3.62 -4.90
N VAL A 203 2.94 3.50 -6.22
CA VAL A 203 3.99 2.89 -7.03
C VAL A 203 4.48 3.88 -8.08
N HIS A 204 5.58 3.55 -8.76
CA HIS A 204 6.22 4.41 -9.78
C HIS A 204 6.70 5.78 -9.25
N VAL A 205 6.92 5.90 -7.95
CA VAL A 205 7.59 7.06 -7.34
C VAL A 205 9.10 6.96 -7.54
N PHE A 206 9.64 5.75 -7.49
CA PHE A 206 11.04 5.43 -7.78
C PHE A 206 11.18 4.85 -9.18
N LYS A 207 12.40 4.92 -9.73
CA LYS A 207 12.74 4.30 -11.00
C LYS A 207 12.64 2.77 -10.86
N PRO A 208 11.89 2.08 -11.72
CA PRO A 208 11.79 0.64 -11.68
C PRO A 208 13.11 -0.02 -12.09
N ARG A 209 13.34 -1.26 -11.61
CA ARG A 209 14.55 -2.02 -11.96
C ARG A 209 14.63 -2.31 -13.46
N SER A 210 13.53 -2.73 -14.05
CA SER A 210 13.45 -2.95 -15.49
C SER A 210 13.28 -1.62 -16.22
N SER A 211 14.39 -1.05 -16.70
CA SER A 211 14.37 0.18 -17.50
C SER A 211 13.74 -0.09 -18.88
N GLY A 212 13.08 0.91 -19.43
CA GLY A 212 12.45 0.84 -20.76
C GLY A 212 11.05 0.23 -20.77
N GLU A 213 10.75 -0.70 -19.92
CA GLU A 213 9.44 -1.34 -19.79
C GLU A 213 8.67 -0.93 -18.52
N GLY A 214 9.25 -0.06 -17.71
CA GLY A 214 8.78 0.30 -16.38
C GLY A 214 7.37 0.92 -16.28
N MET A 215 6.82 1.32 -17.40
CA MET A 215 5.48 1.89 -17.48
C MET A 215 4.36 0.84 -17.45
N GLY A 216 4.49 -0.25 -16.89
CA GLY A 216 3.45 -1.27 -16.82
C GLY A 216 3.89 -2.49 -16.03
N ARG A 217 5.16 -2.50 -15.63
CA ARG A 217 5.71 -3.55 -14.80
C ARG A 217 6.08 -3.00 -13.43
N ALA A 218 5.34 -3.42 -12.45
CA ALA A 218 5.62 -3.20 -11.04
C ALA A 218 5.12 -4.43 -10.29
N TRP A 219 5.75 -4.74 -9.16
CA TRP A 219 5.23 -5.80 -8.31
C TRP A 219 3.83 -5.49 -7.78
N TYR A 220 3.48 -4.24 -7.62
CA TYR A 220 2.18 -3.79 -7.14
C TYR A 220 1.43 -3.05 -8.26
N PRO A 221 0.10 -3.03 -8.27
CA PRO A 221 -0.65 -2.43 -9.36
C PRO A 221 -0.19 -1.03 -9.73
N PRO A 222 0.20 -0.78 -11.00
CA PRO A 222 0.80 0.48 -11.43
C PRO A 222 -0.16 1.68 -11.36
N TRP A 223 -1.45 1.43 -11.24
CA TRP A 223 -2.48 2.46 -11.05
C TRP A 223 -2.60 3.01 -9.63
N ASN A 224 -1.89 2.44 -8.65
CA ASN A 224 -1.74 3.04 -7.32
C ASN A 224 -0.79 4.23 -7.41
N SER A 225 -1.33 5.42 -7.30
CA SER A 225 -0.64 6.67 -7.64
C SER A 225 -0.40 7.62 -6.45
N GLY A 226 -0.60 7.15 -5.21
CA GLY A 226 -0.47 8.00 -4.03
C GLY A 226 -1.68 8.90 -3.80
N SER A 227 -2.83 8.58 -4.39
CA SER A 227 -4.04 9.40 -4.26
C SER A 227 -4.54 9.49 -2.82
N SER A 228 -4.41 8.42 -2.01
CA SER A 228 -4.72 8.46 -0.58
C SER A 228 -3.84 9.48 0.15
N ALA A 229 -2.53 9.42 -0.06
CA ALA A 229 -1.59 10.34 0.59
C ALA A 229 -1.83 11.80 0.14
N TYR A 230 -1.96 12.03 -1.15
CA TYR A 230 -2.24 13.37 -1.67
C TYR A 230 -3.52 13.96 -1.05
N PHE A 231 -4.61 13.18 -1.04
CA PHE A 231 -5.90 13.63 -0.51
C PHE A 231 -5.78 14.01 0.97
N THR A 232 -5.17 13.15 1.79
CA THR A 232 -5.01 13.38 3.24
C THR A 232 -4.05 14.54 3.54
N ILE A 233 -2.93 14.65 2.81
CA ILE A 233 -1.99 15.77 2.92
C ILE A 233 -2.70 17.09 2.57
N ARG A 234 -3.45 17.13 1.48
CA ARG A 234 -4.16 18.34 1.03
C ARG A 234 -5.34 18.71 1.92
N ALA A 235 -5.89 17.75 2.66
CA ALA A 235 -6.86 18.00 3.73
C ALA A 235 -6.22 18.57 5.01
N GLY A 236 -4.90 18.71 5.08
CA GLY A 236 -4.18 19.14 6.27
C GLY A 236 -4.13 18.09 7.37
N ALA A 237 -4.39 16.83 7.05
CA ALA A 237 -4.29 15.73 8.02
C ALA A 237 -2.83 15.40 8.33
N GLU A 238 -2.57 14.95 9.55
CA GLU A 238 -1.27 14.45 9.98
C GLU A 238 -0.99 13.09 9.35
N MET A 239 0.20 12.94 8.78
CA MET A 239 0.70 11.70 8.18
C MET A 239 1.73 11.08 9.10
N THR A 240 1.84 9.76 9.09
CA THR A 240 2.78 8.99 9.93
C THR A 240 3.57 7.99 9.13
N CYS A 241 4.76 7.64 9.63
CA CYS A 241 5.63 6.59 9.07
C CYS A 241 5.87 6.75 7.56
N GLN A 242 5.93 7.99 7.06
CA GLN A 242 6.11 8.22 5.63
C GLN A 242 7.48 7.74 5.13
N GLU A 243 8.47 7.56 6.01
CA GLU A 243 9.77 6.98 5.72
C GLU A 243 9.73 5.45 5.58
N VAL A 244 8.71 4.77 6.11
CA VAL A 244 8.62 3.30 6.13
C VAL A 244 8.01 2.79 4.82
N ARG A 245 8.84 2.75 3.80
CA ARG A 245 8.54 2.17 2.49
C ARG A 245 8.74 0.66 2.50
N PHE A 246 8.21 -0.03 1.51
CA PHE A 246 8.37 -1.47 1.32
C PHE A 246 9.20 -1.75 0.06
N ILE A 247 10.13 -2.70 0.16
CA ILE A 247 10.95 -3.18 -0.97
C ILE A 247 10.78 -4.70 -1.05
N PRO A 248 10.03 -5.21 -2.02
CA PRO A 248 9.93 -6.65 -2.26
C PRO A 248 11.16 -7.19 -2.99
N VAL A 249 11.54 -8.42 -2.69
CA VAL A 249 12.42 -9.22 -3.56
C VAL A 249 11.55 -9.99 -4.55
N ARG A 250 11.96 -10.01 -5.83
CA ARG A 250 11.22 -10.65 -6.94
C ARG A 250 12.19 -11.28 -7.92
N PHE A 251 11.69 -12.20 -8.76
CA PHE A 251 12.44 -12.61 -9.94
C PHE A 251 12.73 -11.37 -10.79
N LYS A 252 13.96 -11.26 -11.24
CA LYS A 252 14.41 -10.11 -12.03
C LYS A 252 13.67 -10.06 -13.38
N ASP A 253 13.45 -8.85 -13.85
CA ASP A 253 12.90 -8.49 -15.17
C ASP A 253 11.39 -8.75 -15.35
N ALA A 254 10.82 -9.82 -14.82
CA ALA A 254 9.39 -10.10 -14.92
C ALA A 254 8.59 -9.78 -13.63
N TYR A 255 9.28 -9.42 -12.55
CA TYR A 255 8.67 -9.20 -11.22
C TYR A 255 7.90 -10.40 -10.67
N GLY A 256 8.22 -11.62 -11.15
CA GLY A 256 7.58 -12.84 -10.69
C GLY A 256 7.72 -13.00 -9.16
N PRO A 257 6.68 -13.48 -8.47
CA PRO A 257 6.69 -13.64 -7.03
C PRO A 257 7.67 -14.73 -6.61
N VAL A 258 8.32 -14.53 -5.47
CA VAL A 258 9.27 -15.50 -4.87
C VAL A 258 8.68 -16.18 -3.64
N GLY A 259 7.52 -15.72 -3.18
CA GLY A 259 6.87 -16.23 -1.96
C GLY A 259 6.60 -17.72 -2.02
N ALA A 260 5.96 -18.20 -3.07
CA ALA A 260 5.68 -19.62 -3.29
C ALA A 260 6.98 -20.47 -3.28
N TRP A 261 8.05 -19.99 -3.89
CA TRP A 261 9.33 -20.69 -3.90
C TRP A 261 9.95 -20.83 -2.51
N PHE A 262 9.91 -19.76 -1.71
CA PHE A 262 10.41 -19.82 -0.33
C PHE A 262 9.49 -20.66 0.58
N LEU A 263 8.19 -20.47 0.48
CA LEU A 263 7.23 -21.05 1.43
C LEU A 263 6.80 -22.46 1.05
N LEU A 264 6.44 -22.72 -0.21
CA LEU A 264 5.88 -23.98 -0.66
C LEU A 264 6.97 -24.95 -1.12
N PHE A 265 7.86 -24.50 -2.01
CA PHE A 265 8.96 -25.32 -2.51
C PHE A 265 10.14 -25.40 -1.54
N LYS A 266 10.18 -24.57 -0.48
CA LYS A 266 11.30 -24.50 0.47
C LYS A 266 12.63 -24.26 -0.21
N SER A 267 12.61 -23.48 -1.29
CA SER A 267 13.80 -23.09 -2.02
C SER A 267 14.64 -22.12 -1.18
N ARG A 268 15.95 -22.18 -1.33
CA ARG A 268 16.87 -21.22 -0.73
C ARG A 268 17.34 -20.20 -1.77
N ALA A 269 17.84 -19.07 -1.31
CA ALA A 269 18.48 -18.08 -2.15
C ALA A 269 19.98 -18.02 -1.82
N THR A 270 20.82 -17.98 -2.86
CA THR A 270 22.28 -17.93 -2.71
C THR A 270 22.88 -16.80 -3.52
N ASN A 271 24.03 -16.31 -3.07
CA ASN A 271 24.84 -15.37 -3.84
C ASN A 271 25.53 -16.04 -5.05
N SER A 272 26.29 -15.28 -5.85
CA SER A 272 27.01 -15.77 -7.04
C SER A 272 28.08 -16.81 -6.72
N GLU A 273 28.58 -16.86 -5.50
CA GLU A 273 29.58 -17.83 -5.01
C GLU A 273 28.92 -19.11 -4.46
N GLY A 274 27.57 -19.17 -4.45
CA GLY A 274 26.81 -20.31 -3.92
C GLY A 274 26.54 -20.24 -2.42
N GLY A 275 26.97 -19.19 -1.74
CA GLY A 275 26.76 -18.97 -0.31
C GLY A 275 25.31 -18.57 0.01
N ASP A 276 24.75 -19.13 1.08
CA ASP A 276 23.44 -18.74 1.62
C ASP A 276 23.60 -17.49 2.49
N TYR A 277 23.23 -16.33 1.96
CA TYR A 277 23.40 -15.06 2.66
C TYR A 277 22.60 -14.98 3.97
N MET A 278 21.49 -15.70 4.09
CA MET A 278 20.71 -15.74 5.35
C MET A 278 21.46 -16.43 6.48
N VAL A 279 22.38 -17.35 6.12
CA VAL A 279 23.23 -18.07 7.07
C VAL A 279 24.55 -17.32 7.27
N GLU A 280 25.25 -16.98 6.17
CA GLU A 280 26.58 -16.38 6.22
C GLU A 280 26.59 -14.98 6.83
N ARG A 281 25.56 -14.17 6.53
CA ARG A 281 25.43 -12.79 7.03
C ARG A 281 24.68 -12.68 8.36
N ARG A 282 24.25 -13.78 8.94
CA ARG A 282 23.49 -13.77 10.20
C ARG A 282 24.14 -12.93 11.33
N PRO A 283 25.48 -12.92 11.53
CA PRO A 283 26.13 -12.08 12.52
C PRO A 283 25.86 -10.58 12.35
N GLU A 284 25.57 -10.12 11.13
CA GLU A 284 25.25 -8.71 10.87
C GLU A 284 23.94 -8.26 11.54
N LEU A 285 23.07 -9.19 11.87
CA LEU A 285 21.79 -8.90 12.55
C LEU A 285 21.97 -8.40 13.98
N GLU A 286 23.10 -8.70 14.63
CA GLU A 286 23.39 -8.28 16.01
C GLU A 286 23.43 -6.75 16.16
N LYS A 287 23.77 -6.04 15.09
CA LYS A 287 23.81 -4.57 15.04
C LYS A 287 22.45 -3.90 15.20
N TRP A 288 21.37 -4.67 15.03
CA TRP A 288 19.99 -4.16 15.00
C TRP A 288 19.22 -4.42 16.31
N GLY A 289 19.94 -4.49 17.42
CA GLY A 289 19.36 -4.64 18.76
C GLY A 289 18.50 -5.89 18.91
N PRO A 290 17.39 -5.83 19.64
CA PRO A 290 16.56 -7.02 19.87
C PRO A 290 15.94 -7.57 18.59
N TYR A 291 15.68 -6.72 17.58
CA TYR A 291 14.99 -7.09 16.34
C TYR A 291 15.80 -8.05 15.47
N GLY A 292 17.12 -8.00 15.50
CA GLY A 292 17.99 -8.95 14.81
C GLY A 292 17.97 -10.37 15.39
N ARG A 293 17.46 -10.54 16.61
CA ARG A 293 17.40 -11.81 17.35
C ARG A 293 16.03 -12.47 17.30
N VAL A 294 14.96 -11.73 16.92
CA VAL A 294 13.59 -12.26 16.89
C VAL A 294 13.39 -13.29 15.77
N LYS A 295 12.39 -14.16 15.94
CA LYS A 295 11.95 -15.12 14.93
C LYS A 295 10.43 -14.95 14.69
N PRO A 296 9.98 -14.81 13.43
CA PRO A 296 10.81 -14.67 12.22
C PRO A 296 11.60 -13.35 12.20
N VAL A 297 12.76 -13.38 11.56
CA VAL A 297 13.57 -12.17 11.33
C VAL A 297 12.75 -11.15 10.54
N PRO A 298 12.72 -9.86 10.92
CA PRO A 298 12.01 -8.81 10.20
C PRO A 298 12.30 -8.80 8.69
N ALA A 299 11.28 -8.57 7.88
CA ALA A 299 11.38 -8.62 6.42
C ALA A 299 12.46 -7.68 5.87
N ASN A 300 12.56 -6.45 6.43
CA ASN A 300 13.60 -5.51 6.04
C ASN A 300 15.02 -6.02 6.36
N LEU A 301 15.23 -6.69 7.49
CA LEU A 301 16.54 -7.24 7.86
C LEU A 301 16.94 -8.40 6.95
N ARG A 302 16.00 -9.25 6.55
CA ARG A 302 16.26 -10.30 5.54
C ARG A 302 16.70 -9.69 4.21
N ASN A 303 16.03 -8.62 3.76
CA ASN A 303 16.44 -7.89 2.56
C ASN A 303 17.84 -7.28 2.71
N TYR A 304 18.13 -6.72 3.89
CA TYR A 304 19.44 -6.13 4.18
C TYR A 304 20.59 -7.13 4.02
N LEU A 305 20.42 -8.35 4.51
CA LEU A 305 21.47 -9.38 4.36
C LEU A 305 21.79 -9.68 2.88
N GLY A 306 20.76 -9.81 2.04
CA GLY A 306 20.95 -9.97 0.59
C GLY A 306 21.59 -8.74 -0.07
N MET A 307 21.23 -7.53 0.36
CA MET A 307 21.84 -6.29 -0.12
C MET A 307 23.30 -6.18 0.24
N LEU A 308 23.74 -6.67 1.41
CA LEU A 308 25.16 -6.71 1.79
C LEU A 308 25.97 -7.55 0.79
N ASP A 309 25.48 -8.72 0.41
CA ASP A 309 26.17 -9.55 -0.59
C ASP A 309 26.27 -8.84 -1.96
N VAL A 310 25.19 -8.17 -2.38
CA VAL A 310 25.22 -7.38 -3.63
C VAL A 310 26.24 -6.25 -3.53
N MET A 311 26.33 -5.55 -2.40
CA MET A 311 27.29 -4.46 -2.19
C MET A 311 28.75 -4.95 -2.14
N ASP A 312 28.98 -6.15 -1.64
CA ASP A 312 30.31 -6.79 -1.58
C ASP A 312 30.69 -7.47 -2.89
N GLY A 313 29.94 -7.25 -3.99
CA GLY A 313 30.25 -7.78 -5.31
C GLY A 313 29.84 -9.23 -5.55
N LYS A 314 29.10 -9.85 -4.61
CA LYS A 314 28.61 -11.23 -4.70
C LYS A 314 27.26 -11.36 -5.42
N SER A 315 26.91 -10.37 -6.24
CA SER A 315 25.74 -10.45 -7.13
C SER A 315 26.05 -11.28 -8.37
N PRO A 316 25.02 -11.89 -9.03
CA PRO A 316 23.60 -11.87 -8.68
C PRO A 316 23.22 -12.81 -7.54
N ILE A 317 22.02 -12.59 -6.97
CA ILE A 317 21.39 -13.52 -6.04
C ILE A 317 20.48 -14.47 -6.84
N TYR A 318 20.57 -15.76 -6.56
CA TYR A 318 19.80 -16.79 -7.28
C TYR A 318 18.82 -17.50 -6.37
N MET A 319 17.58 -17.65 -6.82
CA MET A 319 16.63 -18.62 -6.28
C MET A 319 17.00 -20.02 -6.79
N ARG A 320 17.31 -20.94 -5.90
CA ARG A 320 17.71 -22.32 -6.20
C ARG A 320 16.51 -23.22 -6.46
N THR A 321 15.80 -22.94 -7.55
CA THR A 321 14.59 -23.66 -7.92
C THR A 321 14.85 -25.12 -8.25
N GLU A 322 15.94 -25.40 -8.96
CA GLU A 322 16.37 -26.75 -9.33
C GLU A 322 16.68 -27.63 -8.11
N GLU A 323 17.33 -27.07 -7.08
CA GLU A 323 17.63 -27.80 -5.84
C GLU A 323 16.34 -28.14 -5.09
N ALA A 324 15.37 -27.22 -5.04
CA ALA A 324 14.11 -27.43 -4.37
C ALA A 324 13.27 -28.52 -5.04
N ILE A 325 13.15 -28.48 -6.37
CA ILE A 325 12.42 -29.50 -7.14
C ILE A 325 13.10 -30.86 -7.02
N LYS A 326 14.44 -30.92 -7.12
CA LYS A 326 15.19 -32.16 -6.91
C LYS A 326 14.94 -32.76 -5.53
N LYS A 327 14.96 -31.94 -4.48
CA LYS A 327 14.66 -32.40 -3.12
C LYS A 327 13.25 -33.01 -3.00
N ILE A 328 12.25 -32.43 -3.67
CA ILE A 328 10.91 -32.98 -3.73
C ILE A 328 10.93 -34.32 -4.48
N ALA A 329 11.59 -34.38 -5.64
CA ALA A 329 11.70 -35.63 -6.40
C ALA A 329 12.38 -36.73 -5.59
N ASP A 330 13.48 -36.44 -4.90
CA ASP A 330 14.19 -37.39 -4.03
C ASP A 330 13.31 -37.87 -2.86
N THR A 331 12.44 -37.01 -2.31
CA THR A 331 11.51 -37.36 -1.24
C THR A 331 10.45 -38.37 -1.70
N TYR A 332 10.00 -38.28 -2.95
CA TYR A 332 8.96 -39.14 -3.53
C TYR A 332 9.50 -40.11 -4.59
N LYS A 333 10.83 -40.42 -4.57
CA LYS A 333 11.48 -41.27 -5.58
C LYS A 333 10.83 -42.62 -5.82
N ASP A 334 10.28 -43.23 -4.76
CA ASP A 334 9.66 -44.54 -4.79
C ASP A 334 8.14 -44.50 -5.05
N ASP A 335 7.54 -43.31 -5.15
CA ASP A 335 6.12 -43.10 -5.44
C ASP A 335 5.89 -41.97 -6.46
N GLN A 336 5.97 -42.35 -7.72
CA GLN A 336 5.77 -41.40 -8.85
C GLN A 336 4.37 -40.76 -8.89
N LYS A 337 3.35 -41.45 -8.33
CA LYS A 337 1.99 -40.90 -8.28
C LYS A 337 1.91 -39.78 -7.23
N ALA A 338 2.49 -40.02 -6.04
CA ALA A 338 2.60 -39.01 -4.99
C ALA A 338 3.44 -37.80 -5.45
N TYR A 339 4.57 -38.04 -6.12
CA TYR A 339 5.40 -36.99 -6.72
C TYR A 339 4.59 -36.10 -7.69
N LYS A 340 3.94 -36.72 -8.70
CA LYS A 340 3.13 -35.99 -9.68
C LYS A 340 1.98 -35.21 -9.02
N LYS A 341 1.34 -35.79 -8.01
CA LYS A 341 0.29 -35.08 -7.24
C LYS A 341 0.90 -33.87 -6.53
N LYS A 342 2.00 -34.07 -5.78
CA LYS A 342 2.65 -32.98 -5.03
C LYS A 342 3.11 -31.86 -5.93
N MET A 343 3.75 -32.18 -7.07
CA MET A 343 4.18 -31.15 -8.03
C MET A 343 3.00 -30.37 -8.59
N ARG A 344 1.93 -31.04 -9.00
CA ARG A 344 0.74 -30.36 -9.53
C ARG A 344 0.10 -29.43 -8.50
N ASP A 345 0.03 -29.87 -7.24
CA ASP A 345 -0.54 -29.05 -6.16
C ASP A 345 0.32 -27.80 -5.93
N LEU A 346 1.65 -27.93 -5.89
CA LEU A 346 2.59 -26.81 -5.74
C LEU A 346 2.59 -25.86 -6.96
N GLU A 347 2.50 -26.40 -8.18
CA GLU A 347 2.40 -25.62 -9.40
C GLU A 347 1.10 -24.79 -9.42
N SER A 348 -0.02 -25.40 -9.03
CA SER A 348 -1.32 -24.69 -8.93
C SER A 348 -1.22 -23.52 -7.96
N GLU A 349 -0.71 -23.74 -6.75
CA GLU A 349 -0.51 -22.68 -5.78
C GLU A 349 0.43 -21.58 -6.27
N ALA A 350 1.54 -21.93 -6.91
CA ALA A 350 2.49 -20.99 -7.47
C ALA A 350 1.90 -20.16 -8.62
N TRP A 351 1.03 -20.75 -9.44
CA TRP A 351 0.35 -20.04 -10.52
C TRP A 351 -0.65 -19.00 -10.01
N GLU A 352 -1.30 -19.27 -8.90
CA GLU A 352 -2.28 -18.35 -8.31
C GLU A 352 -1.65 -17.22 -7.51
N ASP A 353 -0.39 -17.36 -7.07
CA ASP A 353 0.34 -16.33 -6.34
C ASP A 353 0.67 -15.14 -7.27
N PHE A 354 -0.16 -14.09 -7.21
CA PHE A 354 -0.10 -12.95 -8.13
C PHE A 354 -0.13 -13.39 -9.60
N LEU A 355 -1.21 -14.00 -10.00
CA LEU A 355 -1.41 -14.66 -11.30
C LEU A 355 -0.84 -13.91 -12.50
N ASP A 356 -1.13 -12.60 -12.63
CA ASP A 356 -0.65 -11.77 -13.74
C ASP A 356 0.89 -11.70 -13.82
N MET A 357 1.58 -11.73 -12.69
CA MET A 357 3.04 -11.68 -12.63
C MET A 357 3.67 -13.06 -12.77
N THR A 358 3.02 -14.10 -12.28
CA THR A 358 3.45 -15.49 -12.45
C THR A 358 3.42 -15.88 -13.91
N ILE A 359 2.37 -15.51 -14.64
CA ILE A 359 2.29 -15.70 -16.10
C ILE A 359 3.44 -14.97 -16.81
N SER A 360 3.70 -13.71 -16.45
CA SER A 360 4.81 -12.94 -17.02
C SER A 360 6.16 -13.59 -16.75
N GLN A 361 6.37 -14.17 -15.57
CA GLN A 361 7.60 -14.92 -15.23
C GLN A 361 7.73 -16.21 -16.04
N ALA A 362 6.64 -16.97 -16.21
CA ALA A 362 6.62 -18.18 -17.02
C ALA A 362 6.94 -17.88 -18.50
N ILE A 363 6.37 -16.80 -19.03
CA ILE A 363 6.68 -16.34 -20.40
C ILE A 363 8.14 -15.94 -20.53
N LEU A 364 8.73 -15.25 -19.55
CA LEU A 364 10.15 -14.90 -19.55
C LEU A 364 11.02 -16.15 -19.54
N TRP A 365 10.74 -17.12 -18.69
CA TRP A 365 11.47 -18.39 -18.67
C TRP A 365 11.39 -19.12 -20.00
N ALA A 366 10.19 -19.26 -20.56
CA ALA A 366 10.00 -19.88 -21.87
C ALA A 366 10.75 -19.15 -22.98
N SER A 367 10.69 -17.81 -23.02
CA SER A 367 11.35 -17.00 -24.07
C SER A 367 12.88 -16.99 -23.96
N THR A 368 13.43 -17.25 -22.77
CA THR A 368 14.88 -17.32 -22.52
C THR A 368 15.39 -18.75 -22.39
N ASN A 369 14.54 -19.74 -22.66
CA ASN A 369 14.84 -21.17 -22.54
C ASN A 369 15.39 -21.56 -21.16
N VAL A 370 14.76 -21.04 -20.10
CA VAL A 370 15.05 -21.38 -18.71
C VAL A 370 14.00 -22.34 -18.21
N GLN A 371 14.41 -23.49 -17.72
CA GLN A 371 13.59 -24.47 -17.02
C GLN A 371 13.93 -24.38 -15.52
N PRO A 372 12.99 -24.00 -14.65
CA PRO A 372 13.27 -23.82 -13.23
C PRO A 372 13.71 -25.09 -12.50
N GLU A 373 13.40 -26.26 -13.05
CA GLU A 373 13.86 -27.58 -12.58
C GLU A 373 15.34 -27.87 -12.93
N GLU A 374 15.91 -27.17 -13.89
CA GLU A 374 17.28 -27.38 -14.36
C GLU A 374 18.22 -26.24 -14.02
N ARG A 375 17.66 -25.03 -13.84
CA ARG A 375 18.46 -23.82 -13.70
C ARG A 375 17.85 -22.81 -12.77
N SER A 376 18.66 -22.30 -11.83
CA SER A 376 18.31 -21.18 -10.96
C SER A 376 17.99 -19.91 -11.74
N SER A 377 17.14 -19.06 -11.18
CA SER A 377 16.85 -17.73 -11.72
C SER A 377 17.27 -16.62 -10.77
N GLU A 378 17.75 -15.51 -11.34
CA GLU A 378 18.11 -14.33 -10.57
C GLU A 378 16.89 -13.71 -9.87
N ILE A 379 17.06 -13.38 -8.60
CA ILE A 379 16.14 -12.57 -7.83
C ILE A 379 16.81 -11.27 -7.41
N ALA A 380 16.03 -10.21 -7.30
CA ALA A 380 16.54 -8.90 -6.92
C ALA A 380 15.50 -8.11 -6.14
N ALA A 381 15.98 -7.18 -5.33
CA ALA A 381 15.11 -6.19 -4.71
C ALA A 381 14.51 -5.29 -5.80
N ALA A 382 13.20 -5.09 -5.76
CA ALA A 382 12.50 -4.16 -6.65
C ALA A 382 12.66 -2.70 -6.15
N GLU A 383 12.10 -1.76 -6.88
CA GLU A 383 12.00 -0.38 -6.43
C GLU A 383 11.12 -0.24 -5.18
N PRO A 384 11.30 0.82 -4.38
CA PRO A 384 10.47 1.05 -3.20
C PRO A 384 9.01 1.39 -3.54
N TYR A 385 8.09 0.88 -2.72
CA TYR A 385 6.65 1.12 -2.77
C TYR A 385 6.13 1.71 -1.46
N PHE A 386 5.11 2.55 -1.55
CA PHE A 386 4.38 3.08 -0.40
C PHE A 386 3.10 2.28 -0.22
N ILE A 387 3.15 1.27 0.63
CA ILE A 387 2.06 0.33 0.88
C ILE A 387 1.93 0.14 2.39
N GLY A 388 1.07 0.94 3.02
CA GLY A 388 0.83 0.91 4.46
C GLY A 388 0.12 -0.35 4.97
N SER A 389 -0.42 -1.17 4.07
CA SER A 389 -1.08 -2.44 4.39
C SER A 389 -0.21 -3.68 4.28
N HIS A 390 1.06 -3.53 3.87
CA HIS A 390 2.02 -4.64 3.75
C HIS A 390 3.08 -4.56 4.86
N SER A 391 4.36 -4.72 4.54
CA SER A 391 5.48 -4.52 5.49
C SER A 391 5.99 -3.06 5.52
N GLY A 392 5.33 -2.15 4.80
CA GLY A 392 5.44 -0.70 4.98
C GLY A 392 4.42 -0.21 6.02
N ALA A 393 4.54 1.04 6.44
CA ALA A 393 3.67 1.61 7.47
C ALA A 393 3.20 3.05 7.16
N SER A 394 3.47 3.56 5.96
CA SER A 394 3.11 4.92 5.56
C SER A 394 1.58 5.09 5.43
N GLY A 395 1.05 6.19 5.93
CA GLY A 395 -0.36 6.56 5.83
C GLY A 395 -0.73 7.73 6.72
N ALA A 396 -2.02 7.97 6.92
CA ALA A 396 -2.52 8.98 7.82
C ALA A 396 -2.42 8.55 9.29
N TRP A 397 -2.17 9.50 10.18
CA TRP A 397 -2.32 9.32 11.62
C TRP A 397 -3.81 9.32 11.96
N VAL A 398 -4.33 8.20 12.45
CA VAL A 398 -5.76 8.02 12.70
C VAL A 398 -6.06 7.70 14.16
N SER A 399 -7.28 8.04 14.58
CA SER A 399 -7.81 7.69 15.90
C SER A 399 -7.98 6.18 16.02
N GLY A 400 -7.55 5.61 17.11
CA GLY A 400 -7.73 4.20 17.44
C GLY A 400 -9.15 3.89 17.98
N PRO A 401 -9.39 2.64 18.39
CA PRO A 401 -10.62 2.24 19.06
C PRO A 401 -10.63 2.70 20.52
N GLU A 402 -11.78 3.11 21.02
CA GLU A 402 -11.92 3.63 22.38
C GLU A 402 -11.63 2.58 23.46
N ASP A 403 -12.14 1.38 23.25
CA ASP A 403 -12.10 0.28 24.23
C ASP A 403 -10.70 -0.36 24.42
N LEU A 404 -9.74 -0.05 23.53
CA LEU A 404 -8.35 -0.44 23.68
C LEU A 404 -7.46 0.69 24.23
N GLN A 405 -8.03 1.84 24.56
CA GLN A 405 -7.26 2.95 25.12
C GLN A 405 -7.14 2.83 26.63
N THR A 406 -5.91 3.05 27.11
CA THR A 406 -5.63 3.29 28.53
C THR A 406 -5.60 4.79 28.80
N ASP A 407 -5.53 5.22 30.07
CA ASP A 407 -5.35 6.63 30.43
C ASP A 407 -4.07 7.21 29.82
N GLU A 408 -3.04 6.39 29.69
CA GLU A 408 -1.76 6.78 29.09
C GLU A 408 -1.86 6.98 27.56
N THR A 409 -2.61 6.14 26.85
CA THR A 409 -2.72 6.18 25.39
C THR A 409 -3.78 7.13 24.86
N ARG A 410 -4.82 7.39 25.66
CA ARG A 410 -6.02 8.11 25.22
C ARG A 410 -5.74 9.49 24.62
N SER A 411 -4.84 10.26 25.19
CA SER A 411 -4.55 11.63 24.74
C SER A 411 -3.94 11.70 23.32
N ASP A 412 -3.14 10.69 22.94
CA ASP A 412 -2.40 10.68 21.69
C ASP A 412 -3.05 9.79 20.61
N TYR A 413 -3.87 8.82 21.03
CA TYR A 413 -4.33 7.74 20.17
C TYR A 413 -5.86 7.74 19.92
N PHE A 414 -6.63 8.56 20.63
CA PHE A 414 -8.09 8.59 20.48
C PHE A 414 -8.67 10.00 20.52
N TRP A 415 -9.51 10.35 19.55
CA TRP A 415 -10.26 11.61 19.48
C TRP A 415 -11.69 11.43 18.93
N GLY A 416 -12.34 10.35 19.37
CA GLY A 416 -13.80 10.16 19.24
C GLY A 416 -14.26 9.06 18.31
N TYR A 417 -13.61 8.88 17.15
CA TYR A 417 -14.09 7.91 16.15
C TYR A 417 -12.92 7.13 15.58
N ALA A 418 -12.99 5.80 15.65
CA ALA A 418 -11.94 4.94 15.10
C ALA A 418 -11.70 5.23 13.60
N ASN A 419 -10.43 5.20 13.20
CA ASN A 419 -9.97 5.50 11.83
C ASN A 419 -10.24 6.92 11.30
N MET A 420 -10.76 7.84 12.11
CA MET A 420 -10.82 9.26 11.75
C MET A 420 -9.42 9.87 11.80
N SER A 421 -9.00 10.56 10.73
CA SER A 421 -7.76 11.31 10.68
C SER A 421 -7.81 12.55 11.59
N THR A 422 -6.73 13.32 11.64
CA THR A 422 -6.72 14.61 12.36
C THR A 422 -7.55 15.70 11.66
N ALA A 423 -7.93 15.52 10.40
CA ALA A 423 -8.94 16.35 9.74
C ALA A 423 -10.34 15.81 10.05
N LYS A 424 -11.19 16.66 10.61
CA LYS A 424 -12.55 16.27 11.07
C LYS A 424 -13.39 15.72 9.90
N GLY A 425 -14.07 14.60 10.11
CA GLY A 425 -14.93 13.96 9.11
C GLY A 425 -14.19 13.23 7.99
N LEU A 426 -12.85 13.12 8.07
CA LEU A 426 -12.02 12.36 7.13
C LEU A 426 -11.53 11.07 7.78
N PHE A 427 -11.93 9.93 7.23
CA PHE A 427 -11.57 8.58 7.67
C PHE A 427 -10.60 7.94 6.69
N CYS A 428 -9.74 7.04 7.18
CA CYS A 428 -8.76 6.34 6.34
C CYS A 428 -8.74 4.84 6.67
N ALA A 429 -8.61 4.01 5.61
CA ALA A 429 -8.50 2.56 5.76
C ALA A 429 -7.60 1.94 4.67
N GLY A 430 -7.06 0.75 4.93
CA GLY A 430 -6.08 0.09 4.07
C GLY A 430 -4.76 0.84 4.03
N ASP A 431 -4.17 1.02 2.85
CA ASP A 431 -2.93 1.79 2.68
C ASP A 431 -3.06 3.27 3.10
N ALA A 432 -4.28 3.80 3.18
CA ALA A 432 -4.51 5.17 3.59
C ALA A 432 -4.29 5.40 5.09
N SER A 433 -4.40 4.37 5.92
CA SER A 433 -4.17 4.41 7.38
C SER A 433 -2.77 3.93 7.70
N GLY A 434 -1.97 4.77 8.39
CA GLY A 434 -0.57 4.51 8.69
C GLY A 434 -0.31 3.87 10.06
N ALA A 435 0.95 3.53 10.33
CA ALA A 435 1.46 2.94 11.57
C ALA A 435 0.82 1.60 11.99
N SER A 436 0.06 0.96 11.10
CA SER A 436 -0.56 -0.36 11.30
C SER A 436 -0.35 -1.22 10.05
N SER A 437 0.68 -2.02 10.06
CA SER A 437 1.16 -2.84 8.94
C SER A 437 0.51 -4.23 8.92
N HIS A 438 0.84 -5.05 7.91
CA HIS A 438 0.41 -6.46 7.77
C HIS A 438 -1.11 -6.65 7.74
N LYS A 439 -1.84 -5.71 7.18
CA LYS A 439 -3.30 -5.83 6.95
C LYS A 439 -3.60 -6.73 5.77
N PHE A 440 -2.77 -6.63 4.73
CA PHE A 440 -2.95 -7.34 3.47
C PHE A 440 -4.37 -7.14 2.90
N SER A 441 -4.96 -8.16 2.30
CA SER A 441 -6.30 -8.11 1.72
C SER A 441 -7.41 -8.14 2.77
N SER A 442 -7.39 -9.14 3.65
CA SER A 442 -8.42 -9.36 4.66
C SER A 442 -8.43 -8.30 5.76
N GLY A 443 -7.25 -7.94 6.29
CA GLY A 443 -7.13 -6.87 7.28
C GLY A 443 -7.51 -5.50 6.72
N SER A 444 -7.18 -5.20 5.46
CA SER A 444 -7.62 -3.97 4.81
C SER A 444 -9.15 -3.91 4.68
N HIS A 445 -9.78 -5.04 4.31
CA HIS A 445 -11.24 -5.14 4.27
C HIS A 445 -11.85 -4.99 5.66
N ALA A 446 -11.27 -5.63 6.69
CA ALA A 446 -11.72 -5.51 8.08
C ALA A 446 -11.59 -4.06 8.58
N GLU A 447 -10.47 -3.39 8.30
CA GLU A 447 -10.27 -1.98 8.65
C GLU A 447 -11.27 -1.07 7.94
N GLY A 448 -11.58 -1.35 6.66
CA GLY A 448 -12.64 -0.65 5.94
C GLY A 448 -14.00 -0.75 6.62
N ARG A 449 -14.36 -1.94 7.12
CA ARG A 449 -15.59 -2.15 7.89
C ARG A 449 -15.59 -1.35 9.19
N ILE A 450 -14.48 -1.38 9.93
CA ILE A 450 -14.31 -0.61 11.18
C ILE A 450 -14.48 0.89 10.92
N ALA A 451 -13.76 1.41 9.92
CA ALA A 451 -13.79 2.82 9.56
C ALA A 451 -15.19 3.28 9.11
N ALA A 452 -15.88 2.46 8.32
CA ALA A 452 -17.22 2.77 7.84
C ALA A 452 -18.25 2.82 8.98
N LYS A 453 -18.20 1.88 9.93
CA LYS A 453 -19.07 1.90 11.11
C LYS A 453 -18.85 3.18 11.95
N ALA A 454 -17.58 3.55 12.15
CA ALA A 454 -17.22 4.78 12.86
C ALA A 454 -17.67 6.05 12.10
N ALA A 455 -17.53 6.04 10.75
CA ALA A 455 -17.97 7.15 9.91
C ALA A 455 -19.51 7.31 9.91
N VAL A 456 -20.26 6.22 9.89
CA VAL A 456 -21.74 6.29 10.04
C VAL A 456 -22.11 6.85 11.40
N LYS A 457 -21.47 6.40 12.50
CA LYS A 457 -21.66 6.99 13.83
C LYS A 457 -21.38 8.50 13.82
N PHE A 458 -20.25 8.91 13.22
CA PHE A 458 -19.92 10.33 13.09
C PHE A 458 -21.02 11.12 12.35
N VAL A 459 -21.55 10.60 11.24
CA VAL A 459 -22.60 11.24 10.46
C VAL A 459 -23.89 11.39 11.25
N VAL A 460 -24.28 10.37 12.01
CA VAL A 460 -25.48 10.42 12.88
C VAL A 460 -25.34 11.52 13.93
N GLU A 461 -24.18 11.61 14.56
CA GLU A 461 -23.90 12.58 15.64
C GLU A 461 -23.58 13.99 15.10
N ASN A 462 -23.15 14.12 13.82
CA ASN A 462 -22.77 15.36 13.15
C ASN A 462 -23.55 15.55 11.85
N ASN A 463 -24.87 15.57 11.92
CA ASN A 463 -25.79 15.49 10.77
C ASN A 463 -25.88 16.77 9.91
N THR A 464 -25.00 17.75 10.08
CA THR A 464 -24.99 18.98 9.27
C THR A 464 -24.10 18.81 8.06
N MET A 465 -24.64 19.09 6.86
CA MET A 465 -23.84 19.11 5.62
C MET A 465 -22.85 20.27 5.67
N PRO A 466 -21.54 20.02 5.43
CA PRO A 466 -20.55 21.09 5.39
C PRO A 466 -20.81 22.09 4.25
N ALA A 467 -20.40 23.33 4.43
CA ALA A 467 -20.47 24.35 3.41
C ALA A 467 -19.38 24.14 2.33
N VAL A 468 -19.69 24.49 1.11
CA VAL A 468 -18.72 24.52 0.01
C VAL A 468 -18.81 25.90 -0.66
N ASP A 469 -17.69 26.60 -0.67
CA ASP A 469 -17.58 27.92 -1.31
C ASP A 469 -17.58 27.74 -2.83
N ALA A 470 -18.55 28.39 -3.51
CA ALA A 470 -18.73 28.29 -4.95
C ALA A 470 -17.54 28.90 -5.73
N ALA A 471 -16.97 30.01 -5.26
CA ALA A 471 -15.84 30.66 -5.91
C ALA A 471 -14.57 29.79 -5.82
N LYS A 472 -14.36 29.17 -4.65
CA LYS A 472 -13.28 28.20 -4.44
C LYS A 472 -13.46 26.96 -5.32
N LEU A 473 -14.69 26.51 -5.51
CA LEU A 473 -15.00 25.37 -6.37
C LEU A 473 -14.67 25.66 -7.85
N GLU A 474 -15.03 26.83 -8.37
CA GLU A 474 -14.67 27.21 -9.73
C GLU A 474 -13.16 27.34 -9.93
N SER A 475 -12.44 27.87 -8.93
CA SER A 475 -10.97 27.92 -8.95
C SER A 475 -10.35 26.50 -8.98
N LEU A 476 -10.86 25.58 -8.18
CA LEU A 476 -10.42 24.18 -8.19
C LEU A 476 -10.71 23.49 -9.52
N LYS A 477 -11.88 23.73 -10.11
CA LYS A 477 -12.23 23.21 -11.43
C LYS A 477 -11.27 23.71 -12.50
N ALA A 478 -10.96 25.00 -12.50
CA ALA A 478 -10.02 25.59 -13.44
C ALA A 478 -8.60 25.00 -13.27
N GLU A 479 -8.13 24.84 -12.03
CA GLU A 479 -6.84 24.20 -11.74
C GLU A 479 -6.79 22.76 -12.23
N ILE A 480 -7.85 21.98 -11.97
CA ILE A 480 -7.91 20.57 -12.32
C ILE A 480 -7.91 20.38 -13.85
N LEU A 481 -8.62 21.22 -14.59
CA LEU A 481 -8.73 21.12 -16.04
C LEU A 481 -7.59 21.87 -16.79
N ARG A 482 -6.78 22.67 -16.10
CA ARG A 482 -5.66 23.43 -16.70
C ARG A 482 -4.78 22.61 -17.66
N PRO A 483 -4.39 21.35 -17.40
CA PRO A 483 -3.54 20.62 -18.35
C PRO A 483 -4.17 20.45 -19.74
N LEU A 484 -5.49 20.39 -19.85
CA LEU A 484 -6.18 20.36 -21.14
C LEU A 484 -6.05 21.71 -21.86
N ASP A 485 -6.24 22.82 -21.13
CA ASP A 485 -6.09 24.18 -21.68
C ASP A 485 -4.64 24.45 -22.10
N THR A 486 -3.66 24.02 -21.29
CA THR A 486 -2.23 24.14 -21.62
C THR A 486 -1.91 23.42 -22.93
N TYR A 487 -2.43 22.22 -23.14
CA TYR A 487 -2.25 21.50 -24.39
C TYR A 487 -2.87 22.25 -25.57
N GLU A 488 -4.15 22.63 -25.47
CA GLU A 488 -4.86 23.32 -26.54
C GLU A 488 -4.19 24.64 -26.95
N GLN A 489 -3.65 25.41 -26.00
CA GLN A 489 -2.96 26.65 -26.28
C GLN A 489 -1.64 26.46 -27.02
N HIS A 490 -0.96 25.36 -26.83
CA HIS A 490 0.42 25.17 -27.29
C HIS A 490 0.64 24.00 -28.27
N LYS A 491 -0.38 23.19 -28.58
CA LYS A 491 -0.23 22.00 -29.44
C LYS A 491 0.33 22.27 -30.82
N ASN A 492 0.14 23.47 -31.35
CA ASN A 492 0.61 23.90 -32.68
C ASN A 492 1.91 24.77 -32.62
N ALA A 493 2.52 24.93 -31.44
CA ALA A 493 3.73 25.72 -31.27
C ALA A 493 5.00 25.02 -31.80
N THR A 494 4.91 23.77 -32.21
CA THR A 494 5.98 22.99 -32.82
C THR A 494 5.41 22.04 -33.86
N THR A 495 6.26 21.61 -34.81
CA THR A 495 5.92 20.59 -35.80
C THR A 495 6.13 19.16 -35.30
N ASP A 496 6.83 18.99 -34.18
CA ASP A 496 7.07 17.71 -33.52
C ASP A 496 6.22 17.63 -32.24
N PRO A 497 5.20 16.76 -32.18
CA PRO A 497 4.34 16.64 -31.01
C PRO A 497 5.05 16.12 -29.76
N GLU A 498 6.21 15.46 -29.89
CA GLU A 498 6.99 14.93 -28.78
C GLU A 498 7.98 15.97 -28.20
N VAL A 499 8.27 17.04 -28.94
CA VAL A 499 9.22 18.09 -28.54
C VAL A 499 8.53 19.44 -28.52
N ASN A 500 7.94 19.80 -27.39
CA ASN A 500 7.31 21.10 -27.20
C ASN A 500 7.89 21.81 -25.96
N PRO A 501 8.55 22.96 -26.11
CA PRO A 501 9.17 23.68 -24.99
C PRO A 501 8.14 24.36 -24.07
N ASN A 502 6.88 24.50 -24.51
CA ASN A 502 5.86 25.25 -23.79
C ASN A 502 5.08 24.40 -22.77
N TYR A 503 5.19 23.08 -22.85
CA TYR A 503 4.52 22.18 -21.92
C TYR A 503 5.33 20.91 -21.61
N LEU A 504 4.91 20.21 -20.56
CA LEU A 504 5.51 18.96 -20.10
C LEU A 504 4.48 17.82 -20.22
N LYS A 505 4.82 16.77 -20.95
CA LYS A 505 4.01 15.54 -21.00
C LYS A 505 4.06 14.79 -19.66
N PRO A 506 2.97 14.14 -19.24
CA PRO A 506 2.92 13.44 -17.95
C PRO A 506 3.99 12.34 -17.82
N ARG A 507 4.35 11.65 -18.89
CA ARG A 507 5.42 10.66 -18.91
C ARG A 507 6.79 11.27 -18.57
N MET A 508 7.11 12.43 -19.12
CA MET A 508 8.39 13.13 -18.85
C MET A 508 8.45 13.63 -17.41
N PHE A 509 7.33 14.10 -16.88
CA PHE A 509 7.24 14.49 -15.48
C PHE A 509 7.51 13.30 -14.55
N MET A 510 6.91 12.14 -14.84
CA MET A 510 7.14 10.91 -14.09
C MET A 510 8.62 10.50 -14.13
N PHE A 511 9.28 10.54 -15.27
CA PHE A 511 10.70 10.21 -15.37
C PHE A 511 11.59 11.15 -14.56
N ARG A 512 11.27 12.46 -14.52
CA ARG A 512 11.98 13.41 -13.66
C ARG A 512 11.80 13.05 -12.18
N LEU A 513 10.57 12.79 -11.75
CA LEU A 513 10.29 12.35 -10.38
C LEU A 513 11.08 11.08 -10.03
N GLN A 514 11.00 10.06 -10.85
CA GLN A 514 11.68 8.78 -10.65
C GLN A 514 13.20 8.95 -10.55
N LYS A 515 13.79 9.80 -11.39
CA LYS A 515 15.22 10.09 -11.34
C LYS A 515 15.61 10.77 -10.02
N ILE A 516 14.87 11.78 -9.59
CA ILE A 516 15.10 12.46 -8.32
C ILE A 516 15.08 11.47 -7.16
N MET A 517 14.05 10.65 -7.10
CA MET A 517 13.87 9.71 -6.00
C MET A 517 14.92 8.59 -6.02
N ASP A 518 15.22 8.04 -7.19
CA ASP A 518 16.18 6.96 -7.33
C ASP A 518 17.61 7.37 -6.95
N GLU A 519 18.05 8.55 -7.39
CA GLU A 519 19.42 9.02 -7.19
C GLU A 519 19.64 9.65 -5.80
N TYR A 520 18.65 10.38 -5.27
CA TYR A 520 18.83 11.19 -4.05
C TYR A 520 18.12 10.62 -2.82
N ALA A 521 17.03 9.88 -3.00
CA ALA A 521 16.25 9.32 -1.89
C ALA A 521 16.48 7.79 -1.70
N GLY A 522 17.60 7.27 -2.18
CA GLY A 522 17.96 5.88 -1.97
C GLY A 522 17.08 4.90 -2.76
N GLY A 523 17.02 5.05 -4.08
CA GLY A 523 16.45 4.04 -4.97
C GLY A 523 17.45 2.94 -5.33
N ILE A 524 17.15 2.17 -6.36
CA ILE A 524 17.95 1.01 -6.79
C ILE A 524 19.35 1.44 -7.23
N THR A 525 19.46 2.52 -8.00
CA THR A 525 20.74 3.02 -8.50
C THR A 525 21.69 3.44 -7.37
N ALA A 526 21.12 3.96 -6.27
CA ALA A 526 21.85 4.31 -5.05
C ALA A 526 22.03 3.12 -4.09
N GLN A 527 21.66 1.90 -4.50
CA GLN A 527 21.65 0.70 -3.63
C GLN A 527 20.92 0.95 -2.29
N PHE A 528 19.79 1.63 -2.38
CA PHE A 528 18.93 2.01 -1.24
C PHE A 528 19.62 2.86 -0.16
N LYS A 529 20.77 3.44 -0.45
CA LYS A 529 21.52 4.34 0.44
C LYS A 529 21.21 5.79 0.15
N THR A 530 21.18 6.61 1.20
CA THR A 530 21.06 8.07 1.12
C THR A 530 21.75 8.72 2.31
N ASN A 531 21.75 10.04 2.36
CA ASN A 531 22.26 10.84 3.47
C ASN A 531 21.56 12.20 3.52
N GLY A 532 21.79 12.99 4.57
CA GLY A 532 21.16 14.30 4.75
C GLY A 532 21.35 15.25 3.58
N PRO A 533 22.58 15.47 3.06
CA PRO A 533 22.82 16.31 1.87
C PRO A 533 22.05 15.85 0.63
N LEU A 534 21.99 14.54 0.34
CA LEU A 534 21.24 14.01 -0.80
C LEU A 534 19.73 14.20 -0.63
N LEU A 535 19.19 13.95 0.57
CA LEU A 535 17.78 14.19 0.87
C LEU A 535 17.41 15.66 0.76
N SER A 536 18.28 16.58 1.21
CA SER A 536 18.08 18.02 1.05
C SER A 536 18.06 18.40 -0.44
N LYS A 537 18.96 17.81 -1.24
CA LYS A 537 18.96 18.01 -2.70
C LYS A 537 17.69 17.45 -3.35
N ALA A 538 17.19 16.31 -2.90
CA ALA A 538 15.91 15.76 -3.36
C ALA A 538 14.76 16.76 -3.12
N LEU A 539 14.70 17.41 -1.94
CA LEU A 539 13.67 18.41 -1.64
C LEU A 539 13.78 19.64 -2.54
N GLU A 540 14.99 20.15 -2.82
CA GLU A 540 15.18 21.25 -3.78
C GLU A 540 14.65 20.89 -5.17
N LEU A 541 14.99 19.68 -5.66
CA LEU A 541 14.58 19.22 -6.98
C LEU A 541 13.06 18.92 -7.04
N LEU A 542 12.46 18.41 -5.95
CA LEU A 542 11.02 18.24 -5.84
C LEU A 542 10.28 19.58 -5.83
N ALA A 543 10.84 20.61 -5.19
CA ALA A 543 10.28 21.97 -5.25
C ALA A 543 10.30 22.53 -6.69
N MET A 544 11.39 22.32 -7.44
CA MET A 544 11.46 22.68 -8.86
C MET A 544 10.45 21.88 -9.70
N LEU A 545 10.32 20.59 -9.43
CA LEU A 545 9.34 19.74 -10.11
C LEU A 545 7.90 20.15 -9.81
N ARG A 546 7.63 20.65 -8.60
CA ARG A 546 6.32 21.22 -8.24
C ARG A 546 5.99 22.46 -9.08
N VAL A 547 6.97 23.31 -9.36
CA VAL A 547 6.80 24.43 -10.32
C VAL A 547 6.54 23.90 -11.73
N ASP A 548 7.28 22.87 -12.16
CA ASP A 548 7.08 22.25 -13.47
C ASP A 548 5.71 21.59 -13.62
N SER A 549 5.07 21.15 -12.53
CA SER A 549 3.71 20.58 -12.57
C SER A 549 2.67 21.56 -13.14
N GLN A 550 2.92 22.87 -13.04
CA GLN A 550 2.07 23.91 -13.62
C GLN A 550 2.09 23.90 -15.15
N LYS A 551 3.11 23.30 -15.76
CA LYS A 551 3.29 23.16 -17.22
C LYS A 551 2.82 21.82 -17.77
N LEU A 552 2.24 20.96 -16.93
CA LEU A 552 1.68 19.70 -17.39
C LEU A 552 0.59 19.95 -18.44
N ALA A 553 0.62 19.18 -19.52
CA ALA A 553 -0.35 19.24 -20.60
C ALA A 553 -0.97 17.87 -20.89
N ALA A 554 -2.25 17.87 -21.21
CA ALA A 554 -3.05 16.68 -21.50
C ALA A 554 -3.85 16.86 -22.80
N ALA A 555 -3.69 15.95 -23.75
CA ALA A 555 -4.43 15.97 -25.01
C ALA A 555 -5.85 15.36 -24.88
N ASN A 556 -6.11 14.63 -23.79
CA ASN A 556 -7.38 13.97 -23.53
C ASN A 556 -7.53 13.66 -22.02
N LEU A 557 -8.70 13.12 -21.64
CA LEU A 557 -9.02 12.79 -20.25
C LEU A 557 -8.09 11.74 -19.63
N HIS A 558 -7.58 10.81 -20.43
CA HIS A 558 -6.62 9.82 -19.94
C HIS A 558 -5.28 10.46 -19.59
N GLU A 559 -4.75 11.34 -20.44
CA GLU A 559 -3.55 12.11 -20.12
C GLU A 559 -3.78 13.08 -18.94
N LEU A 560 -4.98 13.68 -18.83
CA LEU A 560 -5.35 14.49 -17.67
C LEU A 560 -5.25 13.68 -16.38
N MET A 561 -5.79 12.46 -16.37
CA MET A 561 -5.65 11.54 -15.24
C MET A 561 -4.15 11.28 -14.93
N ARG A 562 -3.32 11.02 -15.96
CA ARG A 562 -1.88 10.81 -15.78
C ARG A 562 -1.15 12.03 -15.22
N CYS A 563 -1.54 13.25 -15.60
CA CYS A 563 -1.01 14.46 -15.00
C CYS A 563 -1.25 14.49 -13.49
N TRP A 564 -2.48 14.21 -13.07
CA TRP A 564 -2.84 14.23 -11.65
C TRP A 564 -2.27 13.04 -10.87
N GLU A 565 -2.23 11.84 -11.43
CA GLU A 565 -1.55 10.70 -10.81
C GLU A 565 -0.09 11.00 -10.49
N ASN A 566 0.61 11.67 -11.41
CA ASN A 566 2.01 12.02 -11.20
C ASN A 566 2.18 13.17 -10.20
N THR A 567 1.24 14.11 -10.17
CA THR A 567 1.19 15.16 -9.12
C THR A 567 0.99 14.50 -7.75
N HIS A 568 0.10 13.52 -7.62
CA HIS A 568 -0.11 12.78 -6.38
C HIS A 568 1.17 12.05 -5.93
N ARG A 569 1.86 11.37 -6.85
CA ARG A 569 3.16 10.71 -6.57
C ARG A 569 4.22 11.69 -6.07
N MET A 570 4.27 12.88 -6.64
CA MET A 570 5.22 13.94 -6.22
C MET A 570 4.97 14.37 -4.78
N TRP A 571 3.73 14.53 -4.35
CA TRP A 571 3.39 14.86 -2.97
C TRP A 571 3.71 13.73 -1.99
N GLN A 572 3.47 12.48 -2.39
CA GLN A 572 3.92 11.31 -1.61
C GLN A 572 5.44 11.30 -1.46
N ALA A 573 6.17 11.59 -2.54
CA ALA A 573 7.63 11.67 -2.54
C ALA A 573 8.14 12.76 -1.60
N GLU A 574 7.52 13.94 -1.61
CA GLU A 574 7.92 15.04 -0.73
C GLU A 574 7.72 14.68 0.75
N ALA A 575 6.54 14.13 1.12
CA ALA A 575 6.29 13.67 2.48
C ALA A 575 7.32 12.62 2.93
N HIS A 576 7.63 11.67 2.06
CA HIS A 576 8.63 10.63 2.31
C HIS A 576 10.03 11.21 2.56
N VAL A 577 10.53 12.05 1.67
CA VAL A 577 11.88 12.62 1.79
C VAL A 577 12.01 13.49 3.03
N ARG A 578 10.98 14.29 3.35
CA ARG A 578 10.94 15.09 4.58
C ARG A 578 11.03 14.24 5.84
N THR A 579 10.29 13.15 5.88
CA THR A 579 10.28 12.24 7.05
C THR A 579 11.58 11.46 7.15
N MET A 580 12.16 10.99 6.03
CA MET A 580 13.50 10.39 6.03
C MET A 580 14.59 11.34 6.51
N LEU A 581 14.51 12.62 6.13
CA LEU A 581 15.46 13.64 6.58
C LEU A 581 15.31 13.94 8.08
N PHE A 582 14.06 14.01 8.54
CA PHE A 582 13.72 14.28 9.93
C PHE A 582 14.19 13.17 10.89
N ARG A 583 14.03 11.89 10.52
CA ARG A 583 14.50 10.74 11.30
C ARG A 583 16.01 10.55 11.14
N GLU A 584 16.76 10.83 12.18
CA GLU A 584 18.23 10.80 12.17
C GLU A 584 18.80 9.46 12.65
N GLU A 585 18.28 8.35 12.14
CA GLU A 585 18.77 6.99 12.38
C GLU A 585 18.64 6.11 11.13
N THR A 586 19.22 4.93 11.14
CA THR A 586 18.87 3.82 10.27
C THR A 586 18.15 2.76 11.10
N ARG A 587 16.85 2.56 10.85
CA ARG A 587 16.05 1.53 11.54
C ARG A 587 15.68 0.38 10.61
N TRP A 588 15.35 0.66 9.38
CA TRP A 588 14.96 -0.35 8.38
C TRP A 588 16.00 -0.45 7.24
N PRO A 589 17.22 -1.01 7.53
CA PRO A 589 18.36 -0.95 6.60
C PRO A 589 18.11 -1.64 5.26
N GLY A 590 17.21 -2.63 5.21
CA GLY A 590 16.79 -3.30 3.97
C GLY A 590 15.71 -2.55 3.18
N TYR A 591 15.21 -1.42 3.69
CA TYR A 591 14.31 -0.53 2.96
C TYR A 591 15.00 0.79 2.60
N TYR A 592 15.77 1.39 3.50
CA TYR A 592 16.71 2.47 3.20
C TYR A 592 17.79 2.55 4.26
N PHE A 593 18.95 3.05 3.87
CA PHE A 593 20.11 3.18 4.74
C PHE A 593 20.61 4.63 4.75
N ARG A 594 20.61 5.26 5.92
CA ARG A 594 21.17 6.61 6.16
C ARG A 594 22.66 6.49 6.40
N ALA A 595 23.49 6.72 5.35
CA ALA A 595 24.95 6.61 5.46
C ALA A 595 25.58 7.60 6.46
N ASP A 596 24.92 8.74 6.70
CA ASP A 596 25.30 9.74 7.69
C ASP A 596 24.76 9.45 9.11
N LYS A 597 23.82 8.50 9.24
CA LYS A 597 23.18 8.07 10.49
C LYS A 597 23.00 6.54 10.48
N PRO A 598 24.10 5.77 10.47
CA PRO A 598 24.05 4.33 10.18
C PRO A 598 23.54 3.44 11.32
N ALA A 599 23.45 3.99 12.53
CA ALA A 599 23.06 3.24 13.72
C ALA A 599 21.55 3.32 14.00
N LEU A 600 21.04 2.28 14.65
CA LEU A 600 19.75 2.28 15.34
C LEU A 600 19.88 3.10 16.63
N ASP A 601 18.92 3.99 16.90
CA ASP A 601 18.89 4.86 18.08
C ASP A 601 17.55 4.70 18.81
N GLU A 602 17.50 3.73 19.72
CA GLU A 602 16.29 3.43 20.51
C GLU A 602 15.97 4.54 21.53
N GLU A 603 16.96 5.28 21.99
CA GLU A 603 16.75 6.33 23.00
C GLU A 603 16.02 7.53 22.39
N LYS A 604 16.46 8.01 21.24
CA LYS A 604 15.92 9.20 20.59
C LYS A 604 14.77 8.89 19.63
N TRP A 605 14.87 7.77 18.89
CA TRP A 605 14.04 7.51 17.73
C TRP A 605 13.05 6.35 17.86
N HIS A 606 12.87 5.79 19.06
CA HIS A 606 11.75 4.87 19.33
C HIS A 606 10.43 5.65 19.44
N VAL A 607 10.09 6.37 18.38
CA VAL A 607 8.93 7.26 18.25
C VAL A 607 8.38 7.20 16.83
N PHE A 608 7.11 7.56 16.63
CA PHE A 608 6.59 7.83 15.30
C PHE A 608 7.13 9.16 14.79
N ALA A 609 7.62 9.18 13.57
CA ALA A 609 7.93 10.40 12.84
C ALA A 609 6.72 10.79 11.99
N ASN A 610 6.13 11.93 12.30
CA ASN A 610 4.91 12.42 11.65
C ASN A 610 5.18 13.74 10.94
N CYS A 611 4.46 13.96 9.85
CA CYS A 611 4.46 15.22 9.13
C CYS A 611 3.04 15.72 8.87
N ARG A 612 2.88 17.03 8.76
CA ARG A 612 1.61 17.68 8.42
C ARG A 612 1.89 18.80 7.44
N PHE A 613 1.11 18.86 6.39
CA PHE A 613 1.11 20.02 5.48
C PHE A 613 0.03 21.00 5.89
N ASP A 614 0.37 22.29 5.98
CA ASP A 614 -0.58 23.38 6.17
C ASP A 614 -0.93 23.97 4.79
N PRO A 615 -2.13 23.70 4.24
CA PRO A 615 -2.49 24.20 2.91
C PRO A 615 -2.65 25.71 2.81
N GLN A 616 -2.84 26.41 3.94
CA GLN A 616 -3.00 27.86 3.97
C GLN A 616 -1.66 28.59 3.94
N LYS A 617 -0.67 28.02 4.62
CA LYS A 617 0.69 28.59 4.70
C LYS A 617 1.64 28.02 3.66
N ASP A 618 1.26 26.94 2.97
CA ASP A 618 2.12 26.19 2.06
C ASP A 618 3.42 25.67 2.74
N THR A 619 3.30 25.19 3.98
CA THR A 619 4.44 24.76 4.81
C THR A 619 4.23 23.36 5.39
N TRP A 620 5.34 22.68 5.67
CA TRP A 620 5.35 21.39 6.34
C TRP A 620 5.80 21.54 7.80
N GLU A 621 5.10 20.84 8.68
CA GLU A 621 5.45 20.67 10.08
C GLU A 621 5.90 19.23 10.31
N MET A 622 7.02 19.06 11.02
CA MET A 622 7.52 17.75 11.43
C MET A 622 7.37 17.61 12.95
N ARG A 623 6.95 16.43 13.40
CA ARG A 623 6.81 16.15 14.83
C ARG A 623 7.04 14.67 15.14
N THR A 624 7.30 14.37 16.41
CA THR A 624 7.30 13.01 16.93
C THR A 624 6.01 12.73 17.71
N ARG A 625 5.58 11.46 17.70
CA ARG A 625 4.55 10.94 18.58
C ARG A 625 5.13 9.78 19.40
N PRO A 626 4.81 9.67 20.69
CA PRO A 626 5.33 8.60 21.53
C PRO A 626 4.78 7.24 21.09
N ILE A 627 5.59 6.19 21.22
CA ILE A 627 5.13 4.82 21.15
C ILE A 627 4.62 4.43 22.54
N LYS A 628 3.43 3.88 22.57
CA LYS A 628 2.77 3.40 23.79
C LYS A 628 2.25 1.99 23.53
N HIS A 629 2.51 1.12 24.46
CA HIS A 629 2.17 -0.30 24.36
C HIS A 629 0.83 -0.57 25.03
N ILE A 630 -0.05 -1.31 24.35
CA ILE A 630 -1.30 -1.80 24.95
C ILE A 630 -1.17 -3.23 25.50
N PHE A 631 -0.11 -3.92 25.08
CA PHE A 631 0.23 -5.24 25.60
C PHE A 631 1.59 -5.21 26.30
N PRO A 632 1.81 -6.05 27.34
CA PRO A 632 3.12 -6.22 27.94
C PRO A 632 4.17 -6.55 26.86
N GLN A 633 5.34 -5.91 26.95
CA GLN A 633 6.45 -6.27 26.08
C GLN A 633 6.87 -7.72 26.33
N PRO A 634 7.12 -8.52 25.29
CA PRO A 634 7.68 -9.84 25.47
C PRO A 634 9.06 -9.71 26.13
N LYS A 635 9.36 -10.59 27.08
CA LYS A 635 10.69 -10.65 27.68
C LYS A 635 11.70 -11.12 26.64
N GLU A 636 12.96 -10.69 26.76
CA GLU A 636 14.00 -10.99 25.77
C GLU A 636 14.11 -12.51 25.45
N HIS A 637 13.94 -13.38 26.47
CA HIS A 637 13.96 -14.83 26.26
C HIS A 637 12.74 -15.38 25.53
N GLU A 638 11.58 -14.68 25.56
CA GLU A 638 10.36 -15.07 24.83
C GLU A 638 10.49 -14.73 23.33
N LEU A 639 11.31 -13.74 22.98
CA LEU A 639 11.62 -13.38 21.61
C LEU A 639 12.53 -14.39 20.90
N LEU A 640 13.28 -15.17 21.68
CA LEU A 640 14.29 -16.11 21.18
C LEU A 640 13.77 -17.56 21.04
N GLY A 641 12.61 -17.86 21.58
CA GLY A 641 12.09 -19.21 21.75
C GLY A 641 10.76 -19.46 21.07
N GLY A 642 10.72 -19.41 19.74
CA GLY A 642 9.54 -19.86 18.99
C GLY A 642 9.94 -20.85 17.92
#